data_d49cddfdcd1977ef0d8741402198f1ce
#
_entry.id   d49cddfdcd1977ef0d8741402198f1ce
#
_cell.length_a   1.000
_cell.length_b   1.000
_cell.length_c   1.000
_cell.angle_alpha   90.00
_cell.angle_beta   90.00
_cell.angle_gamma   90.00
#
_symmetry.space_group_name_H-M   'P 1'
#
loop_
_entity.id
_entity.type
_entity.pdbx_description
1 polymer ?
#
loop_
_entity_poly.entity_id
_entity_poly.type
_entity_poly.pdbx_seq_one_letter_code
_entity_poly.pdbx_strand_id
1 'polypeptide(L)'
;TTQLEEIVLSSGVIDLAQVRKTPVAVSTIQASEIALKVGNMEFPEVMNKTPGVYATKQGGGYGDSRISLRGFDQTNTSFLINGQPVNDMENGRLFWSNWQGLTDIASGIQIQRGLGASKLAVPSVGGTISIYTKAADKEQGGSFTQLFGNDGYTKTTASYNTGKNENGWASSFLLSRWAGDGYVYGTSGEGLNYFFAVGYAPKGSKHSLNLSVLGAGQWHHQRDAWVSIRDYQNFGKEGIDRRWNTDAGFLNGEEFSMRRNFYNKPLATFNWDYVINDTWQLNTSFYASAGRGGGTGPRGKNYYNSNLDVTPFQKDLTTHYIENGKGLRDGEGFINFDAVVNENINSTESYTGPFPAFAGLKIGSNGFSNDGVNSAVLVRRASMNSHDWIGAISNLEGTFGNFRTSIGVDLRSYKGYHYRVLNNLMGLDAYYSGYDRSSSSSNRFNGNQNNGGQIIETLVSASPFKDTGLKSPKIDYYNNGIVGWQGVNGLIEYSKDNKFTAVLQGGLSNQSFQREDFFDQPLNPISEKKNVGGGYVKGGANINFDEKSNLFFNAGYISRQPNFDAVFPNYANNINPELQNEKISSLEFGYGYTSSKLDFNINVYFTNWGNRFENFGFENEQGLDRSAQFNDIDVQHNGIEFEGKYRASNRLSFNGMISIGDWRYTNDFSGELFDENRANIGSVVLYTKDAKVGDAAQFTSFIEANYRIGKLNIDLGYRFVDELYADYDIADDDSEFLKADNLGALKLPSYGLVDLGFTYQIASGLSLRTNINNLFDTVYIAESNSNIHATSGSTTWNGVDVNNSVWFGFGTTWNASLKYRF
;
A
#
# COMPACT_ATOMS: atom_id res chain seq x y z
N THR A 1 -4.03 -26.08 -30.39
CA THR A 1 -3.36 -26.30 -29.10
C THR A 1 -4.20 -25.64 -28.03
N THR A 2 -4.95 -26.45 -27.30
CA THR A 2 -5.68 -26.17 -26.09
C THR A 2 -4.68 -25.49 -25.13
N GLN A 3 -4.91 -24.24 -24.77
CA GLN A 3 -4.38 -23.73 -23.53
C GLN A 3 -4.95 -24.64 -22.43
N LEU A 4 -4.11 -25.49 -21.86
CA LEU A 4 -4.39 -26.12 -20.59
C LEU A 4 -4.70 -24.98 -19.61
N GLU A 5 -5.92 -24.94 -19.10
CA GLU A 5 -6.24 -24.17 -17.92
C GLU A 5 -5.24 -24.61 -16.86
N GLU A 6 -4.35 -23.70 -16.49
CA GLU A 6 -3.38 -23.95 -15.43
C GLU A 6 -4.21 -24.11 -14.15
N ILE A 7 -4.44 -25.37 -13.76
CA ILE A 7 -5.18 -25.66 -12.53
C ILE A 7 -4.34 -25.11 -11.39
N VAL A 8 -4.79 -24.01 -10.83
CA VAL A 8 -4.24 -23.51 -9.58
C VAL A 8 -4.64 -24.52 -8.52
N LEU A 9 -3.72 -25.37 -8.09
CA LEU A 9 -3.91 -26.19 -6.91
C LEU A 9 -3.93 -25.22 -5.71
N SER A 10 -5.14 -24.79 -5.37
CA SER A 10 -5.38 -24.06 -4.12
C SER A 10 -5.14 -25.00 -2.97
N SER A 11 -4.33 -24.62 -1.97
CA SER A 11 -4.47 -25.23 -0.67
C SER A 11 -5.91 -25.00 -0.21
N GLY A 12 -6.53 -25.93 0.47
CA GLY A 12 -7.94 -25.81 0.84
C GLY A 12 -8.27 -24.67 1.82
N VAL A 13 -7.27 -23.91 2.27
CA VAL A 13 -7.44 -22.63 2.98
C VAL A 13 -7.91 -21.52 2.03
N ILE A 14 -7.66 -21.68 0.72
CA ILE A 14 -8.03 -20.71 -0.30
C ILE A 14 -9.39 -21.10 -0.90
N ASP A 15 -10.40 -20.25 -0.76
CA ASP A 15 -11.70 -20.42 -1.42
C ASP A 15 -11.80 -19.43 -2.59
N LEU A 16 -11.65 -19.97 -3.81
CA LEU A 16 -11.85 -19.20 -5.02
C LEU A 16 -13.35 -19.07 -5.31
N ALA A 17 -13.79 -17.83 -5.50
CA ALA A 17 -15.12 -17.60 -6.04
C ALA A 17 -15.22 -18.19 -7.45
N GLN A 18 -16.23 -19.03 -7.67
CA GLN A 18 -16.50 -19.66 -8.94
C GLN A 18 -17.58 -18.87 -9.68
N VAL A 19 -17.27 -18.44 -10.90
CA VAL A 19 -18.23 -17.80 -11.79
C VAL A 19 -19.47 -18.69 -11.93
N ARG A 20 -20.70 -18.11 -11.88
CA ARG A 20 -21.99 -18.80 -11.98
C ARG A 20 -22.33 -19.76 -10.83
N LYS A 21 -21.53 -19.76 -9.77
CA LYS A 21 -21.80 -20.57 -8.56
C LYS A 21 -21.75 -19.70 -7.30
N THR A 22 -20.65 -19.00 -7.08
CA THR A 22 -20.51 -18.12 -5.93
C THR A 22 -21.27 -16.80 -6.16
N PRO A 23 -22.18 -16.38 -5.27
CA PRO A 23 -22.98 -15.17 -5.44
C PRO A 23 -22.17 -13.90 -5.10
N VAL A 24 -21.15 -13.58 -5.88
CA VAL A 24 -20.27 -12.43 -5.67
C VAL A 24 -19.74 -11.90 -6.99
N ALA A 25 -19.52 -10.58 -7.05
CA ALA A 25 -18.82 -9.95 -8.17
C ALA A 25 -17.33 -10.31 -8.12
N VAL A 26 -16.84 -11.00 -9.15
CA VAL A 26 -15.47 -11.50 -9.19
C VAL A 26 -14.80 -11.26 -10.53
N SER A 27 -13.55 -10.79 -10.50
CA SER A 27 -12.67 -10.71 -11.67
C SER A 27 -11.42 -11.53 -11.41
N THR A 28 -10.91 -12.19 -12.45
CA THR A 28 -9.69 -13.00 -12.35
C THR A 28 -8.68 -12.57 -13.41
N ILE A 29 -7.46 -12.24 -12.98
CA ILE A 29 -6.32 -11.91 -13.83
C ILE A 29 -5.42 -13.14 -13.87
N GLN A 30 -5.19 -13.67 -15.05
CA GLN A 30 -4.41 -14.90 -15.28
C GLN A 30 -2.90 -14.65 -15.22
N ALA A 31 -2.12 -15.66 -14.84
CA ALA A 31 -0.65 -15.62 -14.83
C ALA A 31 -0.05 -15.14 -16.18
N SER A 32 -0.62 -15.59 -17.30
CA SER A 32 -0.20 -15.17 -18.63
C SER A 32 -0.39 -13.67 -18.85
N GLU A 33 -1.47 -13.11 -18.32
CA GLU A 33 -1.78 -11.69 -18.43
C GLU A 33 -0.84 -10.85 -17.54
N ILE A 34 -0.62 -11.28 -16.29
CA ILE A 34 0.36 -10.66 -15.39
C ILE A 34 1.73 -10.61 -16.07
N ALA A 35 2.20 -11.76 -16.59
CA ALA A 35 3.51 -11.87 -17.22
C ALA A 35 3.68 -11.01 -18.50
N LEU A 36 2.59 -10.71 -19.20
CA LEU A 36 2.62 -9.88 -20.41
C LEU A 36 2.58 -8.39 -20.09
N LYS A 37 1.85 -7.98 -19.07
CA LYS A 37 1.52 -6.57 -18.82
C LYS A 37 2.42 -5.89 -17.79
N VAL A 38 2.94 -6.63 -16.81
CA VAL A 38 3.67 -6.02 -15.68
C VAL A 38 4.89 -5.22 -16.14
N GLY A 39 5.82 -5.83 -16.90
CA GLY A 39 7.02 -5.13 -17.36
C GLY A 39 7.71 -4.36 -16.23
N ASN A 40 7.76 -3.03 -16.35
CA ASN A 40 8.20 -2.07 -15.32
C ASN A 40 7.03 -1.34 -14.63
N MET A 41 5.79 -1.82 -14.78
CA MET A 41 4.63 -1.31 -14.04
C MET A 41 4.66 -1.79 -12.59
N GLU A 42 4.05 -1.01 -11.72
CA GLU A 42 3.80 -1.42 -10.35
C GLU A 42 2.69 -2.51 -10.29
N PHE A 43 2.79 -3.40 -9.31
CA PHE A 43 1.84 -4.52 -9.21
C PHE A 43 0.36 -4.11 -9.13
N PRO A 44 -0.04 -3.06 -8.39
CA PRO A 44 -1.43 -2.60 -8.34
C PRO A 44 -1.98 -2.16 -9.69
N GLU A 45 -1.16 -1.57 -10.55
CA GLU A 45 -1.61 -1.03 -11.84
C GLU A 45 -2.12 -2.11 -12.79
N VAL A 46 -1.66 -3.36 -12.64
CA VAL A 46 -2.17 -4.52 -13.42
C VAL A 46 -3.67 -4.71 -13.21
N MET A 47 -4.18 -4.29 -12.04
CA MET A 47 -5.60 -4.40 -11.66
C MET A 47 -6.47 -3.25 -12.17
N ASN A 48 -5.89 -2.18 -12.75
CA ASN A 48 -6.62 -0.99 -13.25
C ASN A 48 -7.63 -1.26 -14.37
N LYS A 49 -7.65 -2.46 -14.93
CA LYS A 49 -8.64 -2.91 -15.92
C LYS A 49 -9.79 -3.72 -15.31
N THR A 50 -9.85 -3.79 -13.99
CA THR A 50 -10.94 -4.37 -13.23
C THR A 50 -11.91 -3.26 -12.82
N PRO A 51 -13.24 -3.45 -12.95
CA PRO A 51 -14.22 -2.46 -12.50
C PRO A 51 -14.03 -2.09 -11.02
N GLY A 52 -14.22 -0.82 -10.71
CA GLY A 52 -14.11 -0.30 -9.34
C GLY A 52 -12.68 -0.19 -8.79
N VAL A 53 -11.66 -0.55 -9.56
CA VAL A 53 -10.25 -0.42 -9.17
C VAL A 53 -9.67 0.88 -9.70
N TYR A 54 -9.02 1.63 -8.80
CA TYR A 54 -8.18 2.77 -9.13
C TYR A 54 -6.83 2.62 -8.43
N ALA A 55 -5.77 2.43 -9.20
CA ALA A 55 -4.41 2.30 -8.71
C ALA A 55 -3.50 3.37 -9.34
N THR A 56 -2.65 3.97 -8.51
CA THR A 56 -1.71 5.03 -8.87
C THR A 56 -0.30 4.68 -8.42
N LYS A 57 0.68 5.45 -8.89
CA LYS A 57 2.08 5.36 -8.46
C LYS A 57 2.42 6.31 -7.31
N GLN A 58 1.45 7.10 -6.85
CA GLN A 58 1.65 8.16 -5.87
C GLN A 58 2.87 9.04 -6.21
N GLY A 59 3.80 9.19 -5.28
CA GLY A 59 5.04 9.93 -5.49
C GLY A 59 5.93 9.41 -6.61
N GLY A 60 5.78 8.15 -7.02
CA GLY A 60 6.45 7.59 -8.18
C GLY A 60 7.77 6.85 -7.92
N GLY A 61 8.14 6.65 -6.64
CA GLY A 61 9.21 5.72 -6.25
C GLY A 61 8.79 4.26 -6.44
N TYR A 62 9.76 3.36 -6.56
CA TYR A 62 9.49 1.94 -6.77
C TYR A 62 8.72 1.33 -5.59
N GLY A 63 7.48 0.88 -5.85
CA GLY A 63 6.60 0.29 -4.84
C GLY A 63 5.86 1.28 -3.95
N ASP A 64 5.87 2.57 -4.28
CA ASP A 64 5.09 3.61 -3.59
C ASP A 64 3.62 3.66 -4.04
N SER A 65 3.17 2.64 -4.75
CA SER A 65 1.82 2.57 -5.31
C SER A 65 0.72 2.50 -4.26
N ARG A 66 -0.45 2.96 -4.65
CA ARG A 66 -1.71 2.87 -3.91
C ARG A 66 -2.78 2.22 -4.76
N ILE A 67 -3.76 1.58 -4.13
CA ILE A 67 -4.95 1.03 -4.79
C ILE A 67 -6.18 1.30 -3.95
N SER A 68 -7.26 1.66 -4.62
CA SER A 68 -8.61 1.68 -4.06
C SER A 68 -9.51 0.69 -4.79
N LEU A 69 -10.49 0.14 -4.09
CA LEU A 69 -11.51 -0.76 -4.64
C LEU A 69 -12.88 -0.25 -4.26
N ARG A 70 -13.70 0.18 -5.25
CA ARG A 70 -15.01 0.83 -5.04
C ARG A 70 -14.96 2.04 -4.09
N GLY A 71 -13.87 2.83 -4.16
CA GLY A 71 -13.64 3.97 -3.29
C GLY A 71 -13.13 3.64 -1.88
N PHE A 72 -13.03 2.35 -1.53
CA PHE A 72 -12.36 1.94 -0.30
C PHE A 72 -10.87 1.88 -0.55
N ASP A 73 -10.10 2.52 0.30
CA ASP A 73 -8.65 2.47 0.20
C ASP A 73 -8.09 1.08 0.58
N GLN A 74 -6.80 0.89 0.39
CA GLN A 74 -6.15 -0.39 0.62
C GLN A 74 -6.16 -0.86 2.08
N THR A 75 -6.33 0.03 3.07
CA THR A 75 -6.44 -0.34 4.50
C THR A 75 -7.78 -1.04 4.78
N ASN A 76 -8.76 -0.80 3.93
CA ASN A 76 -10.13 -1.30 4.02
C ASN A 76 -10.43 -2.45 3.05
N THR A 77 -9.41 -2.88 2.30
CA THR A 77 -9.45 -4.02 1.38
C THR A 77 -8.56 -5.13 1.92
N SER A 78 -9.04 -6.37 1.96
CA SER A 78 -8.23 -7.51 2.42
C SER A 78 -7.35 -8.02 1.29
N PHE A 79 -6.03 -8.08 1.54
CA PHE A 79 -5.06 -8.68 0.62
C PHE A 79 -4.61 -10.03 1.16
N LEU A 80 -4.73 -11.05 0.33
CA LEU A 80 -4.36 -12.41 0.68
C LEU A 80 -3.25 -12.91 -0.26
N ILE A 81 -2.21 -13.51 0.30
CA ILE A 81 -1.23 -14.29 -0.46
C ILE A 81 -1.38 -15.74 -0.05
N ASN A 82 -1.78 -16.60 -1.00
CA ASN A 82 -2.09 -18.00 -0.74
C ASN A 82 -3.08 -18.22 0.43
N GLY A 83 -4.06 -17.32 0.55
CA GLY A 83 -5.08 -17.37 1.61
C GLY A 83 -4.68 -16.72 2.94
N GLN A 84 -3.46 -16.22 3.07
CA GLN A 84 -2.99 -15.53 4.26
C GLN A 84 -3.16 -14.03 4.14
N PRO A 85 -3.77 -13.36 5.11
CA PRO A 85 -3.82 -11.90 5.15
C PRO A 85 -2.43 -11.30 5.31
N VAL A 86 -2.14 -10.26 4.53
CA VAL A 86 -0.84 -9.57 4.52
C VAL A 86 -0.93 -8.08 4.84
N ASN A 87 -2.14 -7.56 5.05
CA ASN A 87 -2.34 -6.23 5.60
C ASN A 87 -1.74 -6.16 7.01
N ASP A 88 -1.09 -5.06 7.33
CA ASP A 88 -0.54 -4.80 8.65
C ASP A 88 -1.62 -4.90 9.73
N MET A 89 -1.30 -5.50 10.88
CA MET A 89 -2.29 -5.75 11.93
C MET A 89 -2.57 -4.54 12.83
N GLU A 90 -1.72 -3.51 12.78
CA GLU A 90 -1.93 -2.27 13.54
C GLU A 90 -2.84 -1.31 12.78
N ASN A 91 -2.52 -1.03 11.51
CA ASN A 91 -3.18 0.03 10.74
C ASN A 91 -3.83 -0.44 9.43
N GLY A 92 -3.78 -1.73 9.11
CA GLY A 92 -4.36 -2.28 7.88
C GLY A 92 -3.59 -1.96 6.60
N ARG A 93 -2.50 -1.20 6.64
CA ARG A 93 -1.77 -0.75 5.46
C ARG A 93 -1.06 -1.89 4.74
N LEU A 94 -0.93 -1.73 3.45
CA LEU A 94 -0.09 -2.57 2.60
C LEU A 94 0.92 -1.68 1.87
N PHE A 95 2.22 -1.97 2.07
CA PHE A 95 3.31 -1.28 1.37
C PHE A 95 3.77 -2.16 0.22
N TRP A 96 3.49 -1.76 -1.02
CA TRP A 96 3.75 -2.57 -2.21
C TRP A 96 5.23 -2.79 -2.47
N SER A 97 6.10 -1.91 -1.99
CA SER A 97 7.55 -2.09 -1.99
C SER A 97 8.00 -3.40 -1.32
N ASN A 98 7.26 -3.88 -0.32
CA ASN A 98 7.52 -5.15 0.36
C ASN A 98 7.13 -6.39 -0.48
N TRP A 99 6.38 -6.18 -1.56
CA TRP A 99 5.75 -7.24 -2.35
C TRP A 99 6.08 -7.17 -3.85
N GLN A 100 7.10 -6.43 -4.25
CA GLN A 100 7.48 -6.28 -5.67
C GLN A 100 7.78 -7.62 -6.36
N GLY A 101 8.19 -8.65 -5.62
CA GLY A 101 8.38 -10.00 -6.14
C GLY A 101 7.11 -10.72 -6.57
N LEU A 102 5.92 -10.25 -6.16
CA LEU A 102 4.65 -10.89 -6.54
C LEU A 102 4.44 -10.92 -8.05
N THR A 103 4.92 -9.93 -8.79
CA THR A 103 4.86 -9.89 -10.26
C THR A 103 5.53 -11.10 -10.94
N ASP A 104 6.54 -11.67 -10.30
CA ASP A 104 7.33 -12.77 -10.82
C ASP A 104 6.78 -14.14 -10.46
N ILE A 105 6.10 -14.25 -9.31
CA ILE A 105 5.63 -15.50 -8.71
C ILE A 105 4.13 -15.73 -8.81
N ALA A 106 3.33 -14.65 -9.02
CA ALA A 106 1.89 -14.79 -9.09
C ALA A 106 1.44 -15.70 -10.23
N SER A 107 0.63 -16.70 -9.93
CA SER A 107 -0.04 -17.55 -10.90
C SER A 107 -1.47 -17.10 -11.22
N GLY A 108 -1.97 -16.12 -10.47
CA GLY A 108 -3.24 -15.45 -10.71
C GLY A 108 -3.59 -14.48 -9.61
N ILE A 109 -4.49 -13.56 -9.92
CA ILE A 109 -5.09 -12.63 -8.97
C ILE A 109 -6.60 -12.77 -9.09
N GLN A 110 -7.29 -12.96 -7.98
CA GLN A 110 -8.75 -12.90 -7.93
C GLN A 110 -9.19 -11.70 -7.10
N ILE A 111 -10.00 -10.85 -7.69
CA ILE A 111 -10.55 -9.66 -7.07
C ILE A 111 -12.04 -9.92 -6.83
N GLN A 112 -12.40 -10.15 -5.56
CA GLN A 112 -13.77 -10.28 -5.11
C GLN A 112 -14.19 -8.92 -4.57
N ARG A 113 -15.15 -8.27 -5.24
CA ARG A 113 -15.62 -6.94 -4.88
C ARG A 113 -16.73 -7.03 -3.85
N GLY A 114 -16.80 -6.06 -2.94
CA GLY A 114 -17.78 -6.01 -1.88
C GLY A 114 -17.56 -7.06 -0.78
N LEU A 115 -18.62 -7.61 -0.22
CA LEU A 115 -18.56 -8.48 0.97
C LEU A 115 -17.82 -9.80 0.76
N GLY A 116 -17.55 -10.20 -0.49
CA GLY A 116 -16.76 -11.37 -0.84
C GLY A 116 -17.24 -12.69 -0.20
N ALA A 117 -16.73 -13.81 -0.66
CA ALA A 117 -17.00 -15.15 -0.11
C ALA A 117 -15.75 -15.73 0.61
N SER A 118 -15.02 -14.89 1.34
CA SER A 118 -13.81 -15.33 2.04
C SER A 118 -14.12 -16.28 3.19
N LYS A 119 -13.41 -17.42 3.27
CA LYS A 119 -13.46 -18.35 4.42
C LYS A 119 -12.73 -17.82 5.66
N LEU A 120 -12.23 -16.61 5.63
CA LEU A 120 -11.52 -16.00 6.75
C LEU A 120 -12.50 -15.26 7.66
N ALA A 121 -12.22 -15.28 8.95
CA ALA A 121 -12.95 -14.47 9.93
C ALA A 121 -12.70 -12.96 9.79
N VAL A 122 -11.86 -12.54 8.83
CA VAL A 122 -11.51 -11.13 8.62
C VAL A 122 -12.61 -10.44 7.81
N PRO A 123 -13.26 -9.46 8.39
CA PRO A 123 -14.22 -8.64 7.67
C PRO A 123 -13.50 -7.66 6.74
N SER A 124 -13.62 -7.84 5.43
CA SER A 124 -13.21 -6.86 4.44
C SER A 124 -14.39 -5.96 4.06
N VAL A 125 -14.17 -4.67 3.96
CA VAL A 125 -15.21 -3.69 3.60
C VAL A 125 -15.29 -3.51 2.08
N GLY A 126 -14.17 -3.16 1.45
CA GLY A 126 -14.09 -2.90 -0.01
C GLY A 126 -14.13 -4.19 -0.84
N GLY A 127 -13.59 -5.27 -0.31
CA GLY A 127 -13.49 -6.55 -1.01
C GLY A 127 -12.21 -7.31 -0.63
N THR A 128 -11.96 -8.40 -1.35
CA THR A 128 -10.80 -9.25 -1.12
C THR A 128 -10.01 -9.42 -2.40
N ILE A 129 -8.71 -9.12 -2.35
CA ILE A 129 -7.76 -9.35 -3.44
C ILE A 129 -6.88 -10.53 -3.05
N SER A 130 -7.07 -11.66 -3.72
CA SER A 130 -6.35 -12.89 -3.46
C SER A 130 -5.30 -13.12 -4.54
N ILE A 131 -4.04 -13.23 -4.13
CA ILE A 131 -2.89 -13.45 -5.00
C ILE A 131 -2.41 -14.88 -4.77
N TYR A 132 -2.33 -15.63 -5.85
CA TYR A 132 -1.87 -17.02 -5.82
C TYR A 132 -0.46 -17.08 -6.36
N THR A 133 0.43 -17.80 -5.66
CA THR A 133 1.80 -18.02 -6.11
C THR A 133 1.92 -19.38 -6.79
N LYS A 134 3.03 -19.57 -7.46
CA LYS A 134 3.32 -20.83 -8.16
C LYS A 134 3.43 -21.97 -7.15
N ALA A 135 2.65 -23.03 -7.38
CA ALA A 135 2.73 -24.24 -6.57
C ALA A 135 4.01 -25.04 -6.88
N ALA A 136 4.50 -25.80 -5.91
CA ALA A 136 5.69 -26.63 -6.04
C ALA A 136 5.50 -27.86 -6.96
N ASP A 137 4.26 -28.21 -7.30
CA ASP A 137 3.90 -29.39 -8.10
C ASP A 137 3.73 -29.10 -9.60
N LYS A 138 4.26 -28.00 -10.10
CA LYS A 138 4.27 -27.66 -11.54
C LYS A 138 5.08 -28.66 -12.37
N GLU A 139 4.81 -28.68 -13.68
CA GLU A 139 5.62 -29.44 -14.62
C GLU A 139 7.10 -29.03 -14.55
N GLN A 140 7.98 -29.99 -14.82
CA GLN A 140 9.42 -29.74 -14.91
C GLN A 140 9.73 -28.70 -15.99
N GLY A 141 10.56 -27.73 -15.64
CA GLY A 141 11.02 -26.71 -16.58
C GLY A 141 11.46 -25.44 -15.88
N GLY A 142 12.04 -24.55 -16.65
CA GLY A 142 12.54 -23.28 -16.14
C GLY A 142 12.31 -22.13 -17.09
N SER A 143 12.66 -20.94 -16.62
CA SER A 143 12.70 -19.75 -17.49
C SER A 143 13.80 -18.79 -17.05
N PHE A 144 14.36 -18.12 -18.02
CA PHE A 144 15.23 -16.97 -17.84
C PHE A 144 14.61 -15.77 -18.56
N THR A 145 14.52 -14.63 -17.88
CA THR A 145 13.97 -13.39 -18.44
C THR A 145 14.93 -12.25 -18.19
N GLN A 146 15.29 -11.52 -19.25
CA GLN A 146 15.97 -10.25 -19.16
C GLN A 146 15.04 -9.15 -19.64
N LEU A 147 14.85 -8.12 -18.81
CA LEU A 147 14.01 -6.96 -19.10
C LEU A 147 14.83 -5.68 -19.01
N PHE A 148 14.57 -4.77 -19.94
CA PHE A 148 15.09 -3.40 -19.98
C PHE A 148 13.91 -2.44 -20.10
N GLY A 149 14.02 -1.28 -19.48
CA GLY A 149 13.02 -0.21 -19.56
C GLY A 149 13.66 1.18 -19.60
N ASN A 150 12.81 2.19 -19.69
CA ASN A 150 13.27 3.57 -19.58
C ASN A 150 13.91 3.82 -18.21
N ASP A 151 14.65 4.93 -18.07
CA ASP A 151 15.29 5.40 -16.84
C ASP A 151 16.22 4.32 -16.23
N GLY A 152 17.06 3.71 -17.06
CA GLY A 152 18.04 2.72 -16.62
C GLY A 152 17.44 1.42 -16.04
N TYR A 153 16.12 1.20 -16.13
CA TYR A 153 15.49 0.05 -15.51
C TYR A 153 15.94 -1.27 -16.13
N THR A 154 16.42 -2.16 -15.30
CA THR A 154 16.82 -3.52 -15.66
C THR A 154 16.24 -4.52 -14.68
N LYS A 155 15.81 -5.68 -15.19
CA LYS A 155 15.37 -6.79 -14.35
C LYS A 155 15.80 -8.13 -14.94
N THR A 156 16.48 -8.94 -14.15
CA THR A 156 16.89 -10.30 -14.50
C THR A 156 16.15 -11.27 -13.60
N THR A 157 15.44 -12.23 -14.18
CA THR A 157 14.67 -13.24 -13.45
C THR A 157 15.03 -14.64 -13.94
N ALA A 158 15.38 -15.52 -13.00
CA ALA A 158 15.59 -16.95 -13.27
C ALA A 158 14.64 -17.78 -12.42
N SER A 159 14.01 -18.79 -13.00
CA SER A 159 13.13 -19.71 -12.28
C SER A 159 13.28 -21.14 -12.76
N TYR A 160 13.09 -22.10 -11.85
CA TYR A 160 13.10 -23.53 -12.17
C TYR A 160 12.13 -24.30 -11.29
N ASN A 161 11.42 -25.27 -11.88
CA ASN A 161 10.55 -26.24 -11.23
C ASN A 161 11.07 -27.66 -11.53
N THR A 162 11.20 -28.48 -10.50
CA THR A 162 11.67 -29.87 -10.69
C THR A 162 10.62 -30.78 -11.31
N GLY A 163 9.35 -30.37 -11.29
CA GLY A 163 8.25 -31.29 -11.49
C GLY A 163 8.09 -32.21 -10.29
N LYS A 164 7.00 -32.94 -10.26
CA LYS A 164 6.68 -33.93 -9.21
C LYS A 164 7.30 -35.26 -9.55
N ASN A 165 8.17 -35.79 -8.68
CA ASN A 165 8.80 -37.09 -8.87
C ASN A 165 7.87 -38.24 -8.43
N GLU A 166 8.29 -39.49 -8.67
CA GLU A 166 7.53 -40.71 -8.33
C GLU A 166 7.20 -40.83 -6.83
N ASN A 167 8.04 -40.26 -5.97
CA ASN A 167 7.85 -40.26 -4.53
C ASN A 167 6.96 -39.09 -4.03
N GLY A 168 6.44 -38.29 -4.93
CA GLY A 168 5.54 -37.20 -4.64
C GLY A 168 6.20 -35.87 -4.24
N TRP A 169 7.51 -35.73 -4.41
CA TRP A 169 8.24 -34.47 -4.12
C TRP A 169 8.32 -33.55 -5.36
N ALA A 170 8.16 -32.26 -5.12
CA ALA A 170 8.38 -31.22 -6.09
C ALA A 170 9.00 -29.99 -5.44
N SER A 171 9.80 -29.21 -6.21
CA SER A 171 10.39 -27.96 -5.72
C SER A 171 10.32 -26.88 -6.79
N SER A 172 10.18 -25.63 -6.36
CA SER A 172 10.17 -24.45 -7.21
C SER A 172 11.12 -23.41 -6.65
N PHE A 173 11.89 -22.77 -7.53
CA PHE A 173 12.85 -21.71 -7.22
C PHE A 173 12.65 -20.52 -8.13
N LEU A 174 12.78 -19.33 -7.59
CA LEU A 174 12.86 -18.10 -8.37
C LEU A 174 13.80 -17.12 -7.67
N LEU A 175 14.65 -16.48 -8.48
CA LEU A 175 15.48 -15.35 -8.08
C LEU A 175 15.33 -14.25 -9.12
N SER A 176 15.13 -13.01 -8.67
CA SER A 176 15.02 -11.85 -9.55
C SER A 176 15.72 -10.66 -8.94
N ARG A 177 16.55 -9.97 -9.72
CA ARG A 177 17.17 -8.70 -9.35
C ARG A 177 16.69 -7.61 -10.30
N TRP A 178 16.33 -6.46 -9.75
CA TRP A 178 15.98 -5.28 -10.51
C TRP A 178 16.76 -4.06 -9.98
N ALA A 179 16.98 -3.08 -10.85
CA ALA A 179 17.52 -1.76 -10.52
C ALA A 179 17.08 -0.75 -11.57
N GLY A 180 17.03 0.53 -11.21
CA GLY A 180 16.71 1.62 -12.13
C GLY A 180 16.87 2.99 -11.47
N ASP A 181 16.94 4.04 -12.29
CA ASP A 181 17.12 5.43 -11.84
C ASP A 181 15.79 6.08 -11.40
N GLY A 182 14.66 5.44 -11.77
CA GLY A 182 13.29 5.94 -11.51
C GLY A 182 12.83 6.95 -12.56
N TYR A 183 11.53 6.91 -12.85
CA TYR A 183 10.91 7.89 -13.77
C TYR A 183 10.94 9.30 -13.19
N VAL A 184 10.65 9.46 -11.92
CA VAL A 184 10.75 10.72 -11.17
C VAL A 184 12.20 10.93 -10.79
N TYR A 185 12.72 12.16 -10.95
CA TYR A 185 14.13 12.46 -10.64
C TYR A 185 14.44 12.14 -9.17
N GLY A 186 15.60 11.54 -8.95
CA GLY A 186 16.06 11.19 -7.60
C GLY A 186 15.26 10.09 -6.92
N THR A 187 14.62 9.18 -7.69
CA THR A 187 13.92 8.01 -7.15
C THR A 187 14.56 6.69 -7.55
N SER A 188 15.88 6.67 -7.66
CA SER A 188 16.63 5.44 -7.93
C SER A 188 16.35 4.35 -6.90
N GLY A 189 16.46 3.10 -7.32
CA GLY A 189 16.24 1.97 -6.44
C GLY A 189 16.77 0.65 -6.99
N GLU A 190 16.86 -0.32 -6.09
CA GLU A 190 17.18 -1.71 -6.44
C GLU A 190 16.54 -2.70 -5.48
N GLY A 191 16.35 -3.92 -5.93
CA GLY A 191 15.80 -4.99 -5.11
C GLY A 191 16.15 -6.39 -5.59
N LEU A 192 15.99 -7.32 -4.64
CA LEU A 192 16.19 -8.75 -4.84
C LEU A 192 14.92 -9.48 -4.41
N ASN A 193 14.24 -10.13 -5.36
CA ASN A 193 13.08 -10.96 -5.11
C ASN A 193 13.49 -12.43 -5.09
N TYR A 194 12.98 -13.18 -4.14
CA TYR A 194 13.26 -14.60 -4.01
C TYR A 194 12.00 -15.38 -3.65
N PHE A 195 11.91 -16.58 -4.21
CA PHE A 195 10.86 -17.54 -3.91
C PHE A 195 11.45 -18.96 -3.90
N PHE A 196 11.08 -19.70 -2.89
CA PHE A 196 11.39 -21.11 -2.75
C PHE A 196 10.15 -21.86 -2.27
N ALA A 197 9.84 -23.00 -2.89
CA ALA A 197 8.76 -23.86 -2.42
C ALA A 197 9.15 -25.34 -2.55
N VAL A 198 8.71 -26.14 -1.58
CA VAL A 198 8.81 -27.61 -1.59
C VAL A 198 7.45 -28.19 -1.28
N GLY A 199 6.97 -29.07 -2.14
CA GLY A 199 5.74 -29.82 -1.98
C GLY A 199 6.00 -31.31 -1.81
N TYR A 200 5.16 -31.95 -0.99
CA TYR A 200 5.13 -33.38 -0.82
C TYR A 200 3.69 -33.90 -0.88
N ALA A 201 3.36 -34.63 -1.95
CA ALA A 201 2.03 -35.19 -2.15
C ALA A 201 2.14 -36.56 -2.90
N PRO A 202 2.53 -37.64 -2.21
CA PRO A 202 2.65 -38.93 -2.83
C PRO A 202 1.31 -39.51 -3.27
N LYS A 203 1.32 -40.25 -4.36
CA LYS A 203 0.11 -40.86 -4.93
C LYS A 203 -0.58 -41.76 -3.92
N GLY A 204 -1.88 -41.54 -3.71
CA GLY A 204 -2.71 -42.29 -2.75
C GLY A 204 -2.55 -41.87 -1.29
N SER A 205 -1.70 -40.89 -0.99
CA SER A 205 -1.63 -40.27 0.33
C SER A 205 -2.88 -39.46 0.62
N LYS A 206 -3.34 -39.47 1.85
CA LYS A 206 -4.37 -38.60 2.37
C LYS A 206 -3.81 -37.20 2.77
N HIS A 207 -2.49 -37.05 2.77
CA HIS A 207 -1.80 -35.84 3.19
C HIS A 207 -1.09 -35.20 2.01
N SER A 208 -1.19 -33.86 1.92
CA SER A 208 -0.39 -33.00 1.05
C SER A 208 0.26 -31.93 1.90
N LEU A 209 1.55 -31.71 1.71
CA LEU A 209 2.34 -30.72 2.44
C LEU A 209 2.96 -29.76 1.43
N ASN A 210 2.98 -28.47 1.76
CA ASN A 210 3.65 -27.43 0.97
C ASN A 210 4.32 -26.42 1.90
N LEU A 211 5.63 -26.26 1.77
CA LEU A 211 6.40 -25.20 2.42
C LEU A 211 6.80 -24.19 1.35
N SER A 212 6.56 -22.93 1.57
CA SER A 212 7.05 -21.86 0.71
C SER A 212 7.64 -20.71 1.51
N VAL A 213 8.63 -20.05 0.92
CA VAL A 213 9.22 -18.79 1.42
C VAL A 213 9.30 -17.84 0.26
N LEU A 214 8.81 -16.64 0.44
CA LEU A 214 8.91 -15.54 -0.52
C LEU A 214 9.38 -14.27 0.19
N GLY A 215 10.04 -13.39 -0.56
CA GLY A 215 10.44 -12.07 -0.07
C GLY A 215 10.95 -11.18 -1.18
N ALA A 216 10.97 -9.88 -0.89
CA ALA A 216 11.41 -8.81 -1.78
C ALA A 216 12.19 -7.79 -0.96
N GLY A 217 13.51 -8.02 -0.81
CA GLY A 217 14.38 -7.05 -0.16
C GLY A 217 14.71 -5.92 -1.13
N GLN A 218 14.42 -4.67 -0.76
CA GLN A 218 14.59 -3.53 -1.65
C GLN A 218 14.96 -2.26 -0.90
N TRP A 219 15.55 -1.31 -1.60
CA TRP A 219 15.56 0.10 -1.25
C TRP A 219 15.26 0.97 -2.47
N HIS A 220 14.65 2.12 -2.24
CA HIS A 220 14.47 3.15 -3.26
C HIS A 220 14.38 4.52 -2.60
N HIS A 221 14.77 5.55 -3.33
CA HIS A 221 14.48 6.93 -2.96
C HIS A 221 13.04 7.28 -3.33
N GLN A 222 12.46 8.25 -2.63
CA GLN A 222 11.05 8.60 -2.76
C GLN A 222 10.88 10.07 -3.14
N ARG A 223 9.75 10.38 -3.77
CA ARG A 223 9.14 11.70 -3.76
C ARG A 223 7.99 11.63 -2.77
N ASP A 224 8.19 12.16 -1.57
CA ASP A 224 7.25 12.07 -0.45
C ASP A 224 6.40 13.34 -0.30
N ALA A 225 6.95 14.48 -0.70
CA ALA A 225 6.29 15.76 -0.56
C ALA A 225 5.23 16.00 -1.64
N TRP A 226 4.06 16.43 -1.20
CA TRP A 226 3.08 17.08 -2.07
C TRP A 226 3.56 18.48 -2.43
N VAL A 227 3.47 18.84 -3.71
CA VAL A 227 3.87 20.16 -4.20
C VAL A 227 2.82 20.71 -5.13
N SER A 228 2.75 22.05 -5.23
CA SER A 228 1.76 22.71 -6.04
C SER A 228 2.02 22.51 -7.55
N ILE A 229 0.95 22.64 -8.35
CA ILE A 229 1.08 22.68 -9.82
C ILE A 229 2.04 23.79 -10.24
N ARG A 230 2.01 24.94 -9.54
CA ARG A 230 2.93 26.05 -9.75
C ARG A 230 4.39 25.65 -9.58
N ASP A 231 4.71 24.81 -8.60
CA ASP A 231 6.09 24.33 -8.39
C ASP A 231 6.55 23.46 -9.55
N TYR A 232 5.69 22.58 -10.10
CA TYR A 232 5.99 21.83 -11.31
C TYR A 232 6.14 22.70 -12.57
N GLN A 233 5.60 23.92 -12.57
CA GLN A 233 5.80 24.89 -13.65
C GLN A 233 7.09 25.70 -13.49
N ASN A 234 7.51 25.93 -12.26
CA ASN A 234 8.66 26.78 -11.95
C ASN A 234 10.00 26.02 -11.93
N PHE A 235 9.95 24.71 -11.64
CA PHE A 235 11.12 23.84 -11.49
C PHE A 235 11.14 22.74 -12.53
N GLY A 236 12.34 22.12 -12.71
CA GLY A 236 12.54 21.12 -13.75
C GLY A 236 12.93 21.73 -15.08
N LYS A 237 12.73 21.00 -16.17
CA LYS A 237 13.35 21.30 -17.46
C LYS A 237 12.46 22.09 -18.44
N GLU A 238 11.17 21.78 -18.51
CA GLU A 238 10.23 22.45 -19.42
C GLU A 238 8.77 22.37 -18.96
N GLY A 239 8.04 23.48 -18.99
CA GLY A 239 6.60 23.53 -18.71
C GLY A 239 6.24 22.90 -17.36
N ILE A 240 5.24 22.00 -17.33
CA ILE A 240 4.98 21.16 -16.16
C ILE A 240 5.92 19.94 -16.21
N ASP A 241 7.01 20.02 -15.46
CA ASP A 241 7.91 18.87 -15.35
C ASP A 241 7.42 17.86 -14.28
N ARG A 242 6.52 16.95 -14.68
CA ARG A 242 5.96 15.92 -13.82
C ARG A 242 7.02 14.94 -13.24
N ARG A 243 8.25 14.98 -13.75
CA ARG A 243 9.40 14.22 -13.23
C ARG A 243 10.12 14.93 -12.09
N TRP A 244 9.88 16.23 -11.91
CA TRP A 244 10.53 16.99 -10.85
C TRP A 244 10.15 16.47 -9.47
N ASN A 245 11.12 16.48 -8.57
CA ASN A 245 11.02 15.96 -7.21
C ASN A 245 11.73 16.93 -6.25
N THR A 246 10.96 17.50 -5.34
CA THR A 246 11.49 18.43 -4.34
C THR A 246 12.43 17.76 -3.32
N ASP A 247 12.39 16.42 -3.17
CA ASP A 247 13.26 15.64 -2.29
C ASP A 247 14.59 15.25 -2.94
N ALA A 248 14.72 15.43 -4.26
CA ALA A 248 15.89 15.05 -5.03
C ALA A 248 17.04 16.04 -4.89
N GLY A 249 18.27 15.54 -4.88
CA GLY A 249 19.46 16.36 -4.86
C GLY A 249 20.75 15.55 -5.00
N PHE A 250 21.88 16.23 -4.79
CA PHE A 250 23.20 15.65 -4.98
C PHE A 250 24.09 15.90 -3.77
N LEU A 251 24.88 14.88 -3.41
CA LEU A 251 25.94 14.93 -2.39
C LEU A 251 27.22 14.37 -3.01
N ASN A 252 28.30 15.15 -3.04
CA ASN A 252 29.57 14.80 -3.71
C ASN A 252 29.38 14.40 -5.19
N GLY A 253 28.42 15.01 -5.88
CA GLY A 253 28.10 14.73 -7.28
C GLY A 253 27.29 13.46 -7.53
N GLU A 254 26.95 12.69 -6.51
CA GLU A 254 26.10 11.49 -6.58
C GLU A 254 24.68 11.80 -6.13
N GLU A 255 23.70 11.09 -6.72
CA GLU A 255 22.30 11.20 -6.32
C GLU A 255 22.14 10.91 -4.81
N PHE A 256 21.51 11.82 -4.12
CA PHE A 256 21.20 11.68 -2.70
C PHE A 256 19.80 12.20 -2.41
N SER A 257 19.10 11.53 -1.50
CA SER A 257 17.81 11.97 -1.00
C SER A 257 17.73 11.79 0.51
N MET A 258 17.07 12.72 1.19
CA MET A 258 16.69 12.50 2.59
C MET A 258 15.66 11.38 2.72
N ARG A 259 14.86 11.11 1.68
CA ARG A 259 13.77 10.14 1.65
C ARG A 259 14.20 8.85 0.96
N ARG A 260 14.44 7.79 1.72
CA ARG A 260 14.73 6.45 1.23
C ARG A 260 13.89 5.44 1.98
N ASN A 261 13.07 4.68 1.27
CA ASN A 261 12.44 3.48 1.80
C ASN A 261 13.40 2.29 1.65
N PHE A 262 13.46 1.42 2.64
CA PHE A 262 14.22 0.18 2.58
C PHE A 262 13.57 -0.88 3.46
N TYR A 263 13.34 -2.07 2.91
CA TYR A 263 12.62 -3.09 3.62
C TYR A 263 12.92 -4.50 3.09
N ASN A 264 12.89 -5.49 3.97
CA ASN A 264 12.82 -6.91 3.63
C ASN A 264 11.76 -7.58 4.51
N LYS A 265 10.72 -8.13 3.88
CA LYS A 265 9.59 -8.80 4.55
C LYS A 265 9.45 -10.23 4.04
N PRO A 266 10.28 -11.18 4.51
CA PRO A 266 10.08 -12.58 4.17
C PRO A 266 8.77 -13.10 4.77
N LEU A 267 8.06 -13.91 3.97
CA LEU A 267 6.87 -14.64 4.39
C LEU A 267 7.12 -16.13 4.16
N ALA A 268 7.13 -16.91 5.23
CA ALA A 268 7.19 -18.34 5.21
C ALA A 268 5.81 -18.93 5.47
N THR A 269 5.39 -19.91 4.68
CA THR A 269 4.09 -20.57 4.77
C THR A 269 4.25 -22.06 4.72
N PHE A 270 3.62 -22.77 5.66
CA PHE A 270 3.49 -24.21 5.65
C PHE A 270 2.01 -24.60 5.55
N ASN A 271 1.62 -25.22 4.44
CA ASN A 271 0.28 -25.72 4.21
C ASN A 271 0.24 -27.24 4.40
N TRP A 272 -0.77 -27.71 5.11
CA TRP A 272 -1.10 -29.11 5.32
C TRP A 272 -2.56 -29.37 4.99
N ASP A 273 -2.79 -30.14 3.93
CA ASP A 273 -4.11 -30.59 3.53
C ASP A 273 -4.24 -32.08 3.88
N TYR A 274 -5.32 -32.44 4.56
CA TYR A 274 -5.60 -33.79 5.02
C TYR A 274 -7.01 -34.25 4.63
N VAL A 275 -7.08 -35.20 3.70
CA VAL A 275 -8.32 -35.87 3.32
C VAL A 275 -8.63 -36.95 4.39
N ILE A 276 -9.50 -36.62 5.34
CA ILE A 276 -9.86 -37.53 6.46
C ILE A 276 -10.59 -38.73 5.88
N ASN A 277 -11.64 -38.46 5.06
CA ASN A 277 -12.41 -39.47 4.33
C ASN A 277 -13.12 -38.79 3.15
N ASP A 278 -14.01 -39.49 2.46
CA ASP A 278 -14.75 -39.00 1.26
C ASP A 278 -15.65 -37.78 1.56
N THR A 279 -15.97 -37.53 2.82
CA THR A 279 -16.86 -36.44 3.26
C THR A 279 -16.10 -35.27 3.87
N TRP A 280 -15.02 -35.54 4.60
CA TRP A 280 -14.32 -34.54 5.40
C TRP A 280 -12.89 -34.30 4.95
N GLN A 281 -12.49 -33.04 4.89
CA GLN A 281 -11.16 -32.55 4.62
C GLN A 281 -10.76 -31.48 5.64
N LEU A 282 -9.52 -31.55 6.13
CA LEU A 282 -8.92 -30.52 6.98
C LEU A 282 -7.82 -29.82 6.19
N ASN A 283 -7.87 -28.50 6.16
CA ASN A 283 -6.89 -27.65 5.50
C ASN A 283 -6.30 -26.69 6.51
N THR A 284 -4.99 -26.73 6.71
CA THR A 284 -4.31 -25.93 7.72
C THR A 284 -3.12 -25.20 7.10
N SER A 285 -2.98 -23.92 7.41
CA SER A 285 -1.85 -23.08 7.02
C SER A 285 -1.21 -22.48 8.27
N PHE A 286 0.09 -22.68 8.45
CA PHE A 286 0.92 -21.95 9.41
C PHE A 286 1.79 -20.96 8.64
N TYR A 287 1.94 -19.75 9.16
CA TYR A 287 2.78 -18.76 8.53
C TYR A 287 3.55 -17.91 9.52
N ALA A 288 4.68 -17.40 9.07
CA ALA A 288 5.53 -16.50 9.83
C ALA A 288 6.15 -15.44 8.90
N SER A 289 6.27 -14.22 9.41
CA SER A 289 6.95 -13.12 8.75
C SER A 289 7.79 -12.36 9.77
N ALA A 290 9.00 -11.98 9.37
CA ALA A 290 9.91 -11.13 10.14
C ALA A 290 10.32 -9.94 9.28
N GLY A 291 9.48 -8.91 9.26
CA GLY A 291 9.73 -7.70 8.49
C GLY A 291 10.77 -6.81 9.16
N ARG A 292 11.78 -6.36 8.40
CA ARG A 292 12.85 -5.48 8.88
C ARG A 292 13.08 -4.37 7.88
N GLY A 293 12.96 -3.12 8.32
CA GLY A 293 13.19 -1.94 7.50
C GLY A 293 12.56 -0.69 8.05
N GLY A 294 12.48 0.31 7.19
CA GLY A 294 11.95 1.63 7.54
C GLY A 294 12.11 2.65 6.41
N GLY A 295 11.94 3.91 6.76
CA GLY A 295 12.12 5.05 5.86
C GLY A 295 13.01 6.11 6.47
N THR A 296 13.96 6.64 5.68
CA THR A 296 14.76 7.80 6.12
C THR A 296 13.97 9.10 5.94
N GLY A 297 14.43 10.14 6.58
CA GLY A 297 13.90 11.50 6.43
C GLY A 297 14.77 12.52 7.12
N PRO A 298 14.51 13.81 6.88
CA PRO A 298 15.24 14.88 7.55
C PRO A 298 14.94 14.90 9.04
N ARG A 299 15.89 15.38 9.82
CA ARG A 299 15.72 15.74 11.22
C ARG A 299 16.54 16.98 11.52
N GLY A 300 15.86 17.98 12.04
CA GLY A 300 16.50 19.24 12.35
C GLY A 300 15.80 20.42 11.68
N LYS A 301 16.20 21.64 12.07
CA LYS A 301 15.69 22.87 11.51
C LYS A 301 16.54 23.30 10.33
N ASN A 302 15.89 23.95 9.39
CA ASN A 302 16.60 24.61 8.30
C ASN A 302 17.18 25.92 8.84
N TYR A 303 18.50 25.96 9.00
CA TYR A 303 19.25 27.12 9.50
C TYR A 303 19.41 28.26 8.52
N TYR A 304 18.91 28.10 7.29
CA TYR A 304 19.03 29.18 6.29
C TYR A 304 18.18 30.39 6.60
N ASN A 305 17.35 30.31 7.62
CA ASN A 305 16.53 31.42 7.98
C ASN A 305 16.31 31.54 9.50
N SER A 306 17.24 32.20 10.16
CA SER A 306 17.14 32.50 11.58
C SER A 306 16.01 33.50 11.94
N ASN A 307 15.35 34.10 10.97
CA ASN A 307 14.34 35.15 11.16
C ASN A 307 12.93 34.75 10.70
N LEU A 308 12.76 33.59 10.09
CA LEU A 308 11.46 33.04 9.76
C LEU A 308 11.26 31.79 10.59
N ASP A 309 10.21 31.72 11.33
CA ASP A 309 9.69 30.51 11.97
C ASP A 309 9.31 29.53 10.87
N VAL A 310 10.33 28.84 10.36
CA VAL A 310 10.19 28.01 9.20
C VAL A 310 9.79 26.63 9.64
N THR A 311 8.56 26.39 9.47
CA THR A 311 7.96 25.07 9.34
C THR A 311 8.60 24.27 8.21
N PRO A 312 8.33 23.00 8.14
CA PRO A 312 9.25 21.97 7.74
C PRO A 312 9.85 22.20 6.36
N PHE A 313 11.10 21.83 6.27
CA PHE A 313 12.01 21.60 5.16
C PHE A 313 11.41 21.54 3.72
N GLN A 314 10.14 21.33 3.56
CA GLN A 314 9.50 21.06 2.27
C GLN A 314 8.92 22.31 1.59
N LYS A 315 8.26 23.18 2.33
CA LYS A 315 7.59 24.37 1.72
C LYS A 315 8.54 25.54 1.47
N ASP A 316 9.48 25.78 2.34
CA ASP A 316 10.29 27.01 2.29
C ASP A 316 11.58 26.88 1.47
N LEU A 317 11.97 25.66 1.16
CA LEU A 317 13.05 25.41 0.22
C LEU A 317 12.73 25.88 -1.19
N THR A 318 11.46 25.99 -1.56
CA THR A 318 11.04 26.44 -2.89
C THR A 318 11.09 27.96 -3.05
N THR A 319 10.68 28.73 -2.04
CA THR A 319 10.58 30.19 -2.12
C THR A 319 11.88 30.92 -1.73
N HIS A 320 12.60 30.44 -0.73
CA HIS A 320 13.72 31.19 -0.13
C HIS A 320 15.03 31.15 -0.92
N TYR A 321 15.17 30.13 -1.73
CA TYR A 321 16.35 29.89 -2.50
C TYR A 321 16.56 30.87 -3.64
N ILE A 322 15.48 31.19 -4.34
CA ILE A 322 15.50 32.02 -5.54
C ILE A 322 15.72 33.50 -5.18
N GLU A 323 15.25 33.97 -4.04
CA GLU A 323 15.32 35.39 -3.66
C GLU A 323 16.69 35.85 -3.14
N ASN A 324 17.49 34.98 -2.52
CA ASN A 324 18.73 35.38 -1.85
C ASN A 324 20.04 34.79 -2.41
N GLY A 325 20.00 33.99 -3.47
CA GLY A 325 21.21 33.47 -4.14
C GLY A 325 22.09 32.57 -3.27
N LYS A 326 21.59 32.10 -2.15
CA LYS A 326 22.28 31.18 -1.25
C LYS A 326 21.73 29.76 -1.42
N GLY A 327 22.40 29.00 -2.06
CA GLY A 327 22.29 27.78 -2.75
C GLY A 327 21.98 26.53 -1.99
N LEU A 328 20.74 26.29 -1.48
CA LEU A 328 20.29 24.93 -1.16
C LEU A 328 19.80 24.15 -2.37
N ARG A 329 19.33 24.86 -3.40
CA ARG A 329 18.92 24.23 -4.65
C ARG A 329 19.69 24.82 -5.81
N ASP A 330 19.89 24.06 -6.84
CA ASP A 330 20.39 24.55 -8.13
C ASP A 330 19.27 25.21 -8.97
N GLY A 331 19.62 25.67 -10.18
CA GLY A 331 18.68 26.34 -11.06
C GLY A 331 17.53 25.46 -11.59
N GLU A 332 17.62 24.14 -11.46
CA GLU A 332 16.59 23.16 -11.82
C GLU A 332 15.75 22.74 -10.59
N GLY A 333 16.08 23.25 -9.40
CA GLY A 333 15.35 22.99 -8.16
C GLY A 333 15.83 21.77 -7.38
N PHE A 334 16.98 21.17 -7.71
CA PHE A 334 17.55 20.05 -6.96
C PHE A 334 18.34 20.51 -5.74
N ILE A 335 18.28 19.73 -4.67
CA ILE A 335 18.95 20.09 -3.41
C ILE A 335 20.46 19.91 -3.54
N ASN A 336 21.22 20.94 -3.15
CA ASN A 336 22.67 20.89 -2.99
C ASN A 336 23.02 20.42 -1.56
N PHE A 337 23.15 19.10 -1.38
CA PHE A 337 23.46 18.54 -0.08
C PHE A 337 24.91 18.81 0.38
N ASP A 338 25.82 19.16 -0.53
CA ASP A 338 27.17 19.64 -0.15
C ASP A 338 27.09 21.00 0.57
N ALA A 339 26.17 21.87 0.15
CA ALA A 339 25.91 23.13 0.86
C ALA A 339 25.35 22.87 2.26
N VAL A 340 24.44 21.88 2.42
CA VAL A 340 23.90 21.46 3.73
C VAL A 340 25.04 20.97 4.65
N VAL A 341 25.93 20.13 4.16
CA VAL A 341 27.06 19.59 4.90
C VAL A 341 28.01 20.72 5.33
N ASN A 342 28.35 21.61 4.39
CA ASN A 342 29.24 22.74 4.68
C ASN A 342 28.67 23.68 5.75
N GLU A 343 27.37 23.95 5.69
CA GLU A 343 26.71 24.78 6.67
C GLU A 343 26.67 24.12 8.05
N ASN A 344 26.30 22.83 8.13
CA ASN A 344 26.36 22.08 9.38
C ASN A 344 27.73 22.19 10.05
N ILE A 345 28.82 22.02 9.26
CA ILE A 345 30.20 22.08 9.76
C ILE A 345 30.55 23.50 10.18
N ASN A 346 30.22 24.52 9.39
CA ASN A 346 30.67 25.90 9.62
C ASN A 346 29.87 26.59 10.73
N SER A 347 28.58 26.27 10.88
CA SER A 347 27.73 26.85 11.91
C SER A 347 27.85 26.15 13.27
N THR A 348 28.51 24.98 13.34
CA THR A 348 28.67 24.23 14.58
C THR A 348 30.04 24.49 15.19
N GLU A 349 30.07 25.02 16.43
CA GLU A 349 31.27 25.18 17.23
C GLU A 349 31.75 23.83 17.79
N SER A 350 33.02 23.77 18.19
CA SER A 350 33.57 22.60 18.87
C SER A 350 32.95 22.47 20.27
N TYR A 351 32.49 21.26 20.59
CA TYR A 351 31.84 20.98 21.88
C TYR A 351 32.76 21.23 23.08
N THR A 352 32.24 21.98 24.05
CA THR A 352 32.97 22.35 25.29
C THR A 352 32.21 21.97 26.56
N GLY A 353 31.11 21.20 26.40
CA GLY A 353 30.18 20.85 27.49
C GLY A 353 30.71 19.78 28.45
N PRO A 354 29.86 19.30 29.36
CA PRO A 354 30.22 18.48 30.51
C PRO A 354 30.66 17.05 30.21
N PHE A 355 30.65 16.62 28.94
CA PHE A 355 31.10 15.28 28.54
C PHE A 355 32.50 15.31 27.89
N PRO A 356 33.59 15.17 28.67
CA PRO A 356 34.97 15.35 28.17
C PRO A 356 35.35 14.42 27.01
N ALA A 357 34.73 13.24 26.92
CA ALA A 357 34.95 12.27 25.83
C ALA A 357 34.60 12.83 24.45
N PHE A 358 33.72 13.84 24.39
CA PHE A 358 33.24 14.45 23.16
C PHE A 358 33.79 15.88 22.93
N ALA A 359 34.76 16.32 23.77
CA ALA A 359 35.37 17.63 23.65
C ALA A 359 36.05 17.82 22.30
N GLY A 360 35.75 18.94 21.64
CA GLY A 360 36.27 19.27 20.32
C GLY A 360 35.49 18.76 19.15
N LEU A 361 34.50 17.86 19.35
CA LEU A 361 33.60 17.35 18.29
C LEU A 361 32.57 18.40 17.89
N LYS A 362 32.10 18.32 16.64
CA LYS A 362 30.99 19.11 16.12
C LYS A 362 29.69 18.34 16.34
N ILE A 363 28.91 18.80 17.30
CA ILE A 363 27.69 18.12 17.77
C ILE A 363 26.46 18.92 17.40
N GLY A 364 25.55 18.30 16.65
CA GLY A 364 24.25 18.86 16.32
C GLY A 364 23.13 18.35 17.20
N SER A 365 22.00 19.05 17.21
CA SER A 365 20.77 18.66 17.91
C SER A 365 19.55 19.18 17.16
N ASN A 366 18.36 18.71 17.51
CA ASN A 366 17.11 19.31 17.06
C ASN A 366 16.43 20.06 18.22
N GLY A 367 16.52 21.40 18.19
CA GLY A 367 15.83 22.26 19.14
C GLY A 367 16.50 22.37 20.52
N PHE A 368 17.74 21.91 20.67
CA PHE A 368 18.51 22.05 21.89
C PHE A 368 19.83 22.78 21.63
N SER A 369 20.04 23.89 22.28
CA SER A 369 21.31 24.65 22.22
C SER A 369 21.82 24.80 23.63
N ASN A 370 22.92 24.12 23.96
CA ASN A 370 23.64 24.29 25.21
C ASN A 370 25.09 23.81 25.06
N ASP A 371 26.05 24.52 25.68
CA ASP A 371 27.45 24.11 25.87
C ASP A 371 28.19 23.68 24.57
N GLY A 372 27.90 24.35 23.45
CA GLY A 372 28.59 24.06 22.15
C GLY A 372 27.80 23.07 21.26
N VAL A 373 26.58 22.73 21.60
CA VAL A 373 25.69 21.95 20.71
C VAL A 373 24.90 22.89 19.81
N ASN A 374 24.96 22.70 18.51
CA ASN A 374 24.19 23.49 17.55
C ASN A 374 22.77 22.90 17.32
N SER A 375 21.74 23.70 17.59
CA SER A 375 20.34 23.32 17.39
C SER A 375 19.81 23.58 15.98
N ALA A 376 20.59 24.24 15.13
CA ALA A 376 20.20 24.62 13.78
C ALA A 376 20.90 23.75 12.72
N VAL A 377 20.87 22.44 12.86
CA VAL A 377 21.49 21.48 11.95
C VAL A 377 20.44 20.62 11.25
N LEU A 378 20.82 20.02 10.14
CA LEU A 378 20.01 19.06 9.40
C LEU A 378 20.78 17.74 9.26
N VAL A 379 20.19 16.66 9.79
CA VAL A 379 20.72 15.30 9.69
C VAL A 379 19.70 14.37 9.06
N ARG A 380 20.11 13.21 8.55
CA ARG A 380 19.19 12.17 8.09
C ARG A 380 18.99 11.12 9.17
N ARG A 381 17.72 10.96 9.59
CA ARG A 381 17.27 9.91 10.52
C ARG A 381 16.63 8.76 9.74
N ALA A 382 16.43 7.61 10.38
CA ALA A 382 15.58 6.54 9.89
C ALA A 382 14.48 6.23 10.91
N SER A 383 13.23 6.26 10.47
CA SER A 383 12.07 5.74 11.18
C SER A 383 11.92 4.26 10.82
N MET A 384 12.12 3.41 11.81
CA MET A 384 12.09 1.96 11.65
C MET A 384 10.69 1.43 11.96
N ASN A 385 10.16 0.58 11.08
CA ASN A 385 8.87 -0.07 11.19
C ASN A 385 9.05 -1.58 10.95
N SER A 386 9.66 -2.24 11.90
CA SER A 386 9.92 -3.69 11.86
C SER A 386 8.79 -4.47 12.53
N HIS A 387 8.65 -5.76 12.21
CA HIS A 387 7.67 -6.59 12.89
C HIS A 387 8.08 -8.07 12.95
N ASP A 388 7.48 -8.76 13.91
CA ASP A 388 7.40 -10.22 13.98
C ASP A 388 5.93 -10.63 13.96
N TRP A 389 5.58 -11.55 13.07
CA TRP A 389 4.21 -11.99 12.84
C TRP A 389 4.15 -13.49 12.66
N ILE A 390 3.30 -14.17 13.41
CA ILE A 390 3.00 -15.59 13.26
C ILE A 390 1.49 -15.80 13.23
N GLY A 391 1.04 -16.81 12.50
CA GLY A 391 -0.36 -17.14 12.46
C GLY A 391 -0.64 -18.60 12.05
N ALA A 392 -1.86 -19.03 12.32
CA ALA A 392 -2.39 -20.32 11.92
C ALA A 392 -3.84 -20.17 11.49
N ILE A 393 -4.18 -20.72 10.33
CA ILE A 393 -5.54 -20.79 9.80
C ILE A 393 -5.85 -22.27 9.56
N SER A 394 -6.99 -22.75 10.07
CA SER A 394 -7.42 -24.13 9.85
C SER A 394 -8.90 -24.19 9.51
N ASN A 395 -9.26 -24.91 8.45
CA ASN A 395 -10.64 -25.10 8.00
C ASN A 395 -10.97 -26.59 7.91
N LEU A 396 -12.00 -27.00 8.59
CA LEU A 396 -12.61 -28.33 8.45
C LEU A 396 -13.77 -28.22 7.50
N GLU A 397 -13.70 -28.89 6.35
CA GLU A 397 -14.71 -28.87 5.31
C GLU A 397 -15.42 -30.22 5.21
N GLY A 398 -16.73 -30.16 5.04
CA GLY A 398 -17.57 -31.35 4.84
C GLY A 398 -18.50 -31.22 3.64
N THR A 399 -18.65 -32.29 2.86
CA THR A 399 -19.57 -32.37 1.72
C THR A 399 -20.59 -33.47 1.93
N PHE A 400 -21.86 -33.09 1.96
CA PHE A 400 -23.00 -33.99 2.24
C PHE A 400 -24.08 -33.83 1.16
N GLY A 401 -24.05 -34.62 0.14
CA GLY A 401 -24.97 -34.51 -0.98
C GLY A 401 -24.86 -33.14 -1.63
N ASN A 402 -25.90 -32.32 -1.53
CA ASN A 402 -25.95 -30.95 -2.09
C ASN A 402 -25.41 -29.88 -1.13
N PHE A 403 -24.99 -30.26 0.08
CA PHE A 403 -24.48 -29.32 1.06
C PHE A 403 -22.96 -29.41 1.17
N ARG A 404 -22.30 -28.26 1.20
CA ARG A 404 -20.92 -28.08 1.62
C ARG A 404 -20.91 -27.19 2.87
N THR A 405 -20.19 -27.63 3.88
CA THR A 405 -20.03 -26.88 5.14
C THR A 405 -18.57 -26.66 5.43
N SER A 406 -18.25 -25.57 6.10
CA SER A 406 -16.90 -25.30 6.60
C SER A 406 -16.99 -24.67 7.97
N ILE A 407 -16.06 -25.08 8.85
CA ILE A 407 -15.79 -24.42 10.14
C ILE A 407 -14.32 -24.08 10.15
N GLY A 408 -14.01 -22.81 10.40
CA GLY A 408 -12.66 -22.29 10.39
C GLY A 408 -12.25 -21.65 11.69
N VAL A 409 -10.94 -21.69 11.95
CA VAL A 409 -10.25 -20.98 13.05
C VAL A 409 -9.09 -20.19 12.47
N ASP A 410 -8.91 -18.97 12.95
CA ASP A 410 -7.86 -18.05 12.54
C ASP A 410 -7.20 -17.43 13.77
N LEU A 411 -5.92 -17.71 13.98
CA LEU A 411 -5.15 -17.26 15.13
C LEU A 411 -3.93 -16.48 14.63
N ARG A 412 -3.67 -15.26 15.18
CA ARG A 412 -2.54 -14.43 14.80
C ARG A 412 -1.94 -13.76 16.01
N SER A 413 -0.63 -13.58 15.98
CA SER A 413 0.14 -12.78 16.94
C SER A 413 1.12 -11.91 16.17
N TYR A 414 1.10 -10.63 16.45
CA TYR A 414 1.89 -9.61 15.78
C TYR A 414 2.54 -8.71 16.83
N LYS A 415 3.80 -8.38 16.59
CA LYS A 415 4.51 -7.33 17.33
C LYS A 415 5.21 -6.40 16.34
N GLY A 416 4.77 -5.16 16.28
CA GLY A 416 5.42 -4.07 15.56
C GLY A 416 6.46 -3.37 16.43
N TYR A 417 7.58 -2.97 15.84
CA TYR A 417 8.66 -2.24 16.48
C TYR A 417 8.82 -0.90 15.77
N HIS A 418 8.52 0.17 16.46
CA HIS A 418 8.55 1.54 15.95
C HIS A 418 9.58 2.35 16.72
N TYR A 419 10.65 2.73 16.06
CA TYR A 419 11.72 3.52 16.68
C TYR A 419 12.44 4.36 15.66
N ARG A 420 13.15 5.39 16.14
CA ARG A 420 13.93 6.26 15.29
C ARG A 420 15.41 6.20 15.65
N VAL A 421 16.26 6.16 14.63
CA VAL A 421 17.72 6.07 14.73
C VAL A 421 18.37 7.08 13.78
N LEU A 422 19.65 7.38 14.00
CA LEU A 422 20.45 8.19 13.08
C LEU A 422 20.95 7.35 11.91
N ASN A 423 20.94 7.94 10.72
CA ASN A 423 21.42 7.31 9.50
C ASN A 423 22.61 8.05 8.86
N ASN A 424 22.58 9.39 8.83
CA ASN A 424 23.65 10.21 8.29
C ASN A 424 23.71 11.54 9.06
N LEU A 425 24.87 11.89 9.57
CA LEU A 425 25.10 13.09 10.35
C LEU A 425 25.34 14.35 9.50
N MET A 426 25.37 14.22 8.16
CA MET A 426 25.56 15.34 7.24
C MET A 426 26.74 16.25 7.62
N GLY A 427 27.91 15.61 7.84
CA GLY A 427 29.17 16.28 8.12
C GLY A 427 29.46 16.58 9.60
N LEU A 428 28.53 16.31 10.50
CA LEU A 428 28.78 16.43 11.95
C LEU A 428 29.47 15.16 12.49
N ASP A 429 30.12 15.29 13.66
CA ASP A 429 30.76 14.15 14.33
C ASP A 429 29.76 13.34 15.18
N ALA A 430 28.75 14.00 15.78
CA ALA A 430 27.77 13.38 16.65
C ALA A 430 26.46 14.18 16.69
N TYR A 431 25.45 13.58 17.29
CA TYR A 431 24.14 14.18 17.50
C TYR A 431 23.71 14.04 18.96
N TYR A 432 23.29 15.13 19.57
CA TYR A 432 22.73 15.15 20.92
C TYR A 432 21.21 14.94 20.87
N SER A 433 20.74 13.87 21.48
CA SER A 433 19.33 13.58 21.71
C SER A 433 18.97 13.90 23.15
N GLY A 434 18.32 15.04 23.35
CA GLY A 434 17.83 15.50 24.67
C GLY A 434 16.33 15.47 24.81
N TYR A 435 15.63 14.83 23.86
CA TYR A 435 14.17 14.85 23.78
C TYR A 435 13.55 13.86 24.75
N ASP A 436 12.74 14.38 25.69
CA ASP A 436 11.92 13.60 26.63
C ASP A 436 10.51 14.18 26.67
N ARG A 437 9.53 13.43 26.20
CA ARG A 437 8.10 13.78 26.31
C ARG A 437 7.52 13.53 27.70
N SER A 438 8.22 12.82 28.58
CA SER A 438 7.71 12.43 29.90
C SER A 438 7.60 13.56 30.91
N SER A 439 8.17 14.73 30.63
CA SER A 439 7.98 15.91 31.50
C SER A 439 6.69 16.63 31.09
N SER A 440 5.71 16.63 31.96
CA SER A 440 4.48 17.41 31.86
C SER A 440 4.70 18.94 31.92
N SER A 441 5.93 19.39 31.89
CA SER A 441 6.27 20.79 31.79
C SER A 441 6.65 21.10 30.33
N SER A 442 6.40 22.33 29.92
CA SER A 442 6.78 22.94 28.63
C SER A 442 8.25 22.78 28.20
N ASN A 443 8.99 21.94 28.88
CA ASN A 443 10.38 21.57 28.62
C ASN A 443 10.44 20.21 27.91
N ARG A 444 9.88 20.12 26.72
CA ARG A 444 10.13 19.00 25.77
C ARG A 444 11.63 18.74 25.49
N PHE A 445 12.49 19.62 25.97
CA PHE A 445 13.94 19.63 25.74
C PHE A 445 14.78 19.36 26.99
N ASN A 446 14.16 19.20 28.13
CA ASN A 446 14.89 18.69 29.27
C ASN A 446 14.95 17.18 29.11
N GLY A 447 15.97 16.69 28.43
CA GLY A 447 16.34 15.29 28.50
C GLY A 447 16.26 14.88 29.96
N ASN A 448 15.62 13.75 30.22
CA ASN A 448 15.45 13.21 31.55
C ASN A 448 16.69 13.52 32.37
N GLN A 449 16.60 14.43 33.32
CA GLN A 449 17.75 14.83 34.14
C GLN A 449 18.36 13.63 34.88
N ASN A 450 17.62 12.54 35.00
CA ASN A 450 18.09 11.26 35.53
C ASN A 450 18.83 10.40 34.49
N ASN A 451 18.68 10.65 33.18
CA ASN A 451 19.35 9.93 32.11
C ASN A 451 20.24 10.82 31.23
N GLY A 452 20.49 12.07 31.62
CA GLY A 452 21.34 13.05 30.93
C GLY A 452 21.29 12.91 29.42
N GLY A 453 21.04 13.93 28.64
CA GLY A 453 20.96 13.79 27.18
C GLY A 453 22.06 12.89 26.61
N GLN A 454 21.75 12.18 25.53
CA GLN A 454 22.63 11.17 24.93
C GLN A 454 23.32 11.74 23.69
N ILE A 455 24.65 11.71 23.67
CA ILE A 455 25.45 12.01 22.47
C ILE A 455 25.61 10.70 21.68
N ILE A 456 25.21 10.70 20.42
CA ILE A 456 25.10 9.53 19.56
C ILE A 456 26.01 9.71 18.34
N GLU A 457 26.97 8.79 18.16
CA GLU A 457 27.85 8.68 17.00
C GLU A 457 27.42 7.49 16.09
N THR A 458 26.60 6.58 16.61
CA THR A 458 26.19 5.35 15.92
C THR A 458 25.22 5.63 14.81
N LEU A 459 25.55 5.20 13.60
CA LEU A 459 24.70 5.28 12.42
C LEU A 459 24.17 3.91 12.01
N VAL A 460 22.91 3.87 11.58
CA VAL A 460 22.23 2.67 11.10
C VAL A 460 22.06 2.74 9.59
N SER A 461 22.43 1.68 8.89
CA SER A 461 22.37 1.63 7.43
C SER A 461 20.92 1.55 6.93
N ALA A 462 20.59 2.35 5.93
CA ALA A 462 19.29 2.28 5.21
C ALA A 462 19.35 1.23 4.09
N SER A 463 19.46 -0.05 4.47
CA SER A 463 19.58 -1.19 3.54
C SER A 463 18.75 -2.38 4.03
N PRO A 464 18.07 -3.13 3.11
CA PRO A 464 17.13 -4.19 3.46
C PRO A 464 17.74 -5.43 4.13
N PHE A 465 19.07 -5.64 4.00
CA PHE A 465 19.77 -6.83 4.50
C PHE A 465 20.81 -6.50 5.58
N LYS A 466 20.74 -5.30 6.14
CA LYS A 466 21.64 -4.85 7.21
C LYS A 466 20.93 -4.79 8.56
N ASP A 467 21.71 -4.64 9.62
CA ASP A 467 21.17 -4.43 10.96
C ASP A 467 20.27 -3.18 10.98
N THR A 468 19.08 -3.34 11.50
CA THR A 468 18.07 -2.28 11.62
C THR A 468 18.28 -1.39 12.84
N GLY A 469 19.31 -1.61 13.63
CA GLY A 469 19.61 -0.82 14.81
C GLY A 469 18.63 -1.00 15.96
N LEU A 470 17.98 -2.17 16.09
CA LEU A 470 17.07 -2.45 17.22
C LEU A 470 17.77 -2.31 18.58
N LYS A 471 19.08 -2.57 18.63
CA LYS A 471 19.91 -2.40 19.83
C LYS A 471 20.69 -1.07 19.85
N SER A 472 20.62 -0.27 18.79
CA SER A 472 21.29 1.04 18.72
C SER A 472 20.57 2.08 19.58
N PRO A 473 21.23 3.18 19.97
CA PRO A 473 20.59 4.32 20.62
C PRO A 473 19.41 4.84 19.79
N LYS A 474 18.33 5.23 20.46
CA LYS A 474 17.12 5.78 19.85
C LYS A 474 17.07 7.29 19.98
N ILE A 475 16.43 7.94 19.01
CA ILE A 475 16.04 9.35 19.07
C ILE A 475 14.52 9.46 18.93
N ASP A 476 13.93 10.50 19.47
CA ASP A 476 12.54 10.92 19.31
C ASP A 476 11.48 9.95 19.83
N TYR A 477 11.52 8.66 19.51
CA TYR A 477 10.56 7.66 19.98
C TYR A 477 11.10 6.21 19.91
N TYR A 478 10.56 5.39 20.80
CA TYR A 478 10.68 3.93 20.77
C TYR A 478 9.45 3.29 21.39
N ASN A 479 8.59 2.73 20.58
CA ASN A 479 7.38 2.04 21.01
C ASN A 479 7.14 0.77 20.19
N ASN A 480 6.35 -0.14 20.76
CA ASN A 480 5.90 -1.35 20.09
C ASN A 480 4.39 -1.44 20.14
N GLY A 481 3.79 -1.91 19.05
CA GLY A 481 2.41 -2.33 18.99
C GLY A 481 2.30 -3.85 19.08
N ILE A 482 1.45 -4.35 19.96
CA ILE A 482 1.20 -5.78 20.11
C ILE A 482 -0.26 -6.02 19.78
N VAL A 483 -0.50 -6.83 18.73
CA VAL A 483 -1.84 -7.16 18.27
C VAL A 483 -2.03 -8.66 18.21
N GLY A 484 -3.09 -9.14 18.83
CA GLY A 484 -3.51 -10.54 18.76
C GLY A 484 -4.86 -10.65 18.07
N TRP A 485 -5.06 -11.69 17.29
CA TRP A 485 -6.33 -12.01 16.65
C TRP A 485 -6.74 -13.43 16.93
N GLN A 486 -8.01 -13.65 17.23
CA GLN A 486 -8.64 -14.94 17.42
C GLN A 486 -10.00 -14.90 16.73
N GLY A 487 -10.18 -15.71 15.70
CA GLY A 487 -11.41 -15.76 14.93
C GLY A 487 -11.94 -17.18 14.74
N VAL A 488 -13.25 -17.29 14.72
CA VAL A 488 -13.97 -18.51 14.31
C VAL A 488 -14.99 -18.13 13.26
N ASN A 489 -15.16 -18.98 12.26
CA ASN A 489 -16.12 -18.76 11.20
C ASN A 489 -16.80 -20.05 10.77
N GLY A 490 -17.96 -19.93 10.15
CA GLY A 490 -18.70 -21.02 9.57
C GLY A 490 -19.32 -20.63 8.24
N LEU A 491 -19.41 -21.59 7.33
CA LEU A 491 -20.05 -21.48 6.05
C LEU A 491 -20.94 -22.69 5.78
N ILE A 492 -22.11 -22.45 5.23
CA ILE A 492 -23.00 -23.48 4.68
C ILE A 492 -23.34 -23.05 3.27
N GLU A 493 -23.05 -23.92 2.31
CA GLU A 493 -23.42 -23.78 0.90
C GLU A 493 -24.37 -24.93 0.53
N TYR A 494 -25.49 -24.61 -0.11
CA TYR A 494 -26.37 -25.54 -0.76
C TYR A 494 -26.30 -25.33 -2.26
N SER A 495 -25.99 -26.38 -3.02
CA SER A 495 -25.90 -26.33 -4.48
C SER A 495 -26.68 -27.49 -5.10
N LYS A 496 -27.55 -27.18 -6.04
CA LYS A 496 -28.43 -28.18 -6.71
C LYS A 496 -28.33 -28.06 -8.22
N ASP A 497 -27.96 -29.16 -8.87
CA ASP A 497 -28.02 -29.38 -10.33
C ASP A 497 -27.35 -28.28 -11.15
N ASN A 498 -26.35 -27.59 -10.63
CA ASN A 498 -25.77 -26.39 -11.21
C ASN A 498 -26.78 -25.29 -11.60
N LYS A 499 -28.02 -25.37 -11.06
CA LYS A 499 -29.08 -24.39 -11.32
C LYS A 499 -29.24 -23.37 -10.21
N PHE A 500 -28.97 -23.78 -8.99
CA PHE A 500 -29.16 -22.94 -7.81
C PHE A 500 -28.02 -23.17 -6.81
N THR A 501 -27.44 -22.08 -6.29
CA THR A 501 -26.53 -22.11 -5.16
C THR A 501 -26.97 -21.07 -4.14
N ALA A 502 -27.03 -21.42 -2.88
CA ALA A 502 -27.21 -20.47 -1.77
C ALA A 502 -26.06 -20.63 -0.77
N VAL A 503 -25.59 -19.53 -0.23
CA VAL A 503 -24.47 -19.48 0.74
C VAL A 503 -24.90 -18.66 1.93
N LEU A 504 -24.63 -19.16 3.12
CA LEU A 504 -24.70 -18.40 4.38
C LEU A 504 -23.38 -18.55 5.10
N GLN A 505 -22.82 -17.43 5.54
CA GLN A 505 -21.54 -17.39 6.22
C GLN A 505 -21.61 -16.42 7.41
N GLY A 506 -20.96 -16.79 8.51
CA GLY A 506 -20.82 -15.93 9.67
C GLY A 506 -19.52 -16.19 10.42
N GLY A 507 -19.08 -15.22 11.18
CA GLY A 507 -17.87 -15.32 11.98
C GLY A 507 -17.89 -14.38 13.17
N LEU A 508 -17.15 -14.79 14.19
CA LEU A 508 -16.89 -13.99 15.38
C LEU A 508 -15.38 -13.88 15.57
N SER A 509 -14.92 -12.75 16.05
CA SER A 509 -13.51 -12.51 16.32
C SER A 509 -13.30 -11.69 17.57
N ASN A 510 -12.14 -11.87 18.18
CA ASN A 510 -11.61 -11.00 19.23
C ASN A 510 -10.24 -10.51 18.78
N GLN A 511 -10.04 -9.20 18.83
CA GLN A 511 -8.76 -8.55 18.58
C GLN A 511 -8.27 -7.93 19.88
N SER A 512 -7.04 -8.21 20.23
CA SER A 512 -6.40 -7.65 21.43
C SER A 512 -5.30 -6.69 21.04
N PHE A 513 -5.21 -5.59 21.77
CA PHE A 513 -4.26 -4.51 21.54
C PHE A 513 -3.51 -4.19 22.82
N GLN A 514 -2.22 -3.96 22.71
CA GLN A 514 -1.37 -3.45 23.79
C GLN A 514 -0.24 -2.63 23.20
N ARG A 515 0.11 -1.54 23.84
CA ARG A 515 1.21 -0.65 23.46
C ARG A 515 2.31 -0.70 24.49
N GLU A 516 3.57 -0.74 24.03
CA GLU A 516 4.74 -0.54 24.87
C GLU A 516 5.42 0.75 24.42
N ASP A 517 5.74 1.65 25.35
CA ASP A 517 6.41 2.92 25.09
C ASP A 517 7.62 3.10 26.01
N PHE A 518 8.78 2.87 25.44
CA PHE A 518 10.04 2.88 26.19
C PHE A 518 10.71 4.26 26.20
N PHE A 519 10.16 5.22 25.47
CA PHE A 519 10.74 6.54 25.31
C PHE A 519 9.95 7.59 26.09
N ASP A 520 8.64 7.69 25.84
CA ASP A 520 7.78 8.69 26.51
C ASP A 520 7.31 8.21 27.89
N GLN A 521 7.25 6.90 28.14
CA GLN A 521 6.74 6.30 29.38
C GLN A 521 7.75 5.29 29.98
N PRO A 522 9.02 5.68 30.18
CA PRO A 522 10.08 4.73 30.57
C PRO A 522 9.84 4.08 31.95
N LEU A 523 9.09 4.72 32.85
CA LEU A 523 8.78 4.20 34.19
C LEU A 523 7.58 3.25 34.19
N ASN A 524 6.66 3.40 33.24
CA ASN A 524 5.48 2.53 33.07
C ASN A 524 5.20 2.31 31.58
N PRO A 525 6.11 1.57 30.88
CA PRO A 525 6.08 1.51 29.43
C PRO A 525 4.90 0.71 28.87
N ILE A 526 4.27 -0.16 29.65
CA ILE A 526 3.27 -1.11 29.17
C ILE A 526 1.86 -0.56 29.42
N SER A 527 1.07 -0.40 28.37
CA SER A 527 -0.32 0.00 28.46
C SER A 527 -1.20 -1.11 29.04
N GLU A 528 -2.41 -0.77 29.44
CA GLU A 528 -3.48 -1.75 29.63
C GLU A 528 -3.74 -2.49 28.32
N LYS A 529 -4.11 -3.78 28.39
CA LYS A 529 -4.51 -4.59 27.26
C LYS A 529 -5.99 -4.40 26.97
N LYS A 530 -6.33 -3.96 25.75
CA LYS A 530 -7.71 -3.83 25.28
C LYS A 530 -8.09 -5.04 24.42
N ASN A 531 -9.24 -5.65 24.69
CA ASN A 531 -9.87 -6.66 23.87
C ASN A 531 -11.13 -6.08 23.22
N VAL A 532 -11.30 -6.28 21.93
CA VAL A 532 -12.43 -5.77 21.14
C VAL A 532 -13.02 -6.93 20.34
N GLY A 533 -14.30 -7.24 20.63
CA GLY A 533 -15.06 -8.24 19.89
C GLY A 533 -15.58 -7.68 18.57
N GLY A 534 -15.69 -8.51 17.56
CA GLY A 534 -16.29 -8.20 16.27
C GLY A 534 -16.92 -9.42 15.63
N GLY A 535 -17.57 -9.23 14.49
CA GLY A 535 -18.18 -10.34 13.78
C GLY A 535 -18.91 -9.91 12.52
N TYR A 536 -19.37 -10.89 11.78
CA TYR A 536 -20.10 -10.66 10.54
C TYR A 536 -21.12 -11.77 10.27
N VAL A 537 -22.13 -11.43 9.51
CA VAL A 537 -23.04 -12.35 8.85
C VAL A 537 -23.25 -11.88 7.41
N LYS A 538 -23.12 -12.80 6.45
CA LYS A 538 -23.33 -12.53 5.05
C LYS A 538 -23.90 -13.76 4.35
N GLY A 539 -24.68 -13.55 3.30
CA GLY A 539 -25.26 -14.63 2.53
C GLY A 539 -25.72 -14.16 1.17
N GLY A 540 -25.97 -15.11 0.31
CA GLY A 540 -26.44 -14.83 -1.03
C GLY A 540 -26.91 -16.08 -1.75
N ALA A 541 -27.45 -15.86 -2.94
CA ALA A 541 -27.86 -16.92 -3.83
C ALA A 541 -27.48 -16.61 -5.29
N ASN A 542 -27.22 -17.66 -6.04
CA ASN A 542 -27.07 -17.64 -7.49
C ASN A 542 -28.06 -18.56 -8.16
N ILE A 543 -28.67 -18.09 -9.21
CA ILE A 543 -29.66 -18.85 -10.04
C ILE A 543 -29.14 -18.86 -11.47
N ASN A 544 -28.90 -20.04 -12.02
CA ASN A 544 -28.59 -20.23 -13.43
C ASN A 544 -29.89 -20.56 -14.17
N PHE A 545 -30.38 -19.65 -15.02
CA PHE A 545 -31.59 -19.82 -15.81
C PHE A 545 -31.41 -20.88 -16.88
N ASP A 546 -30.24 -20.88 -17.50
CA ASP A 546 -29.78 -21.78 -18.54
C ASP A 546 -28.27 -22.00 -18.46
N GLU A 547 -27.67 -22.59 -19.48
CA GLU A 547 -26.19 -22.82 -19.54
C GLU A 547 -25.38 -21.52 -19.72
N LYS A 548 -26.03 -20.38 -20.02
CA LYS A 548 -25.38 -19.12 -20.37
C LYS A 548 -25.63 -18.02 -19.35
N SER A 549 -26.82 -17.95 -18.78
CA SER A 549 -27.29 -16.81 -18.00
C SER A 549 -27.42 -17.15 -16.52
N ASN A 550 -26.98 -16.26 -15.66
CA ASN A 550 -27.16 -16.33 -14.22
C ASN A 550 -27.50 -14.98 -13.60
N LEU A 551 -28.18 -15.02 -12.49
CA LEU A 551 -28.43 -13.90 -11.61
C LEU A 551 -27.95 -14.27 -10.22
N PHE A 552 -27.27 -13.33 -9.54
CA PHE A 552 -26.92 -13.48 -8.14
C PHE A 552 -27.37 -12.27 -7.31
N PHE A 553 -27.51 -12.54 -6.05
CA PHE A 553 -27.79 -11.56 -5.02
C PHE A 553 -26.98 -11.91 -3.78
N ASN A 554 -26.42 -10.91 -3.10
CA ASN A 554 -25.82 -11.06 -1.79
C ASN A 554 -26.10 -9.87 -0.87
N ALA A 555 -26.09 -10.12 0.43
CA ALA A 555 -26.24 -9.13 1.47
C ALA A 555 -25.40 -9.52 2.69
N GLY A 556 -25.04 -8.54 3.50
CA GLY A 556 -24.36 -8.81 4.74
C GLY A 556 -24.20 -7.58 5.63
N TYR A 557 -23.84 -7.91 6.88
CA TYR A 557 -23.54 -6.96 7.92
C TYR A 557 -22.24 -7.35 8.62
N ILE A 558 -21.40 -6.36 8.87
CA ILE A 558 -20.11 -6.52 9.53
C ILE A 558 -20.00 -5.51 10.68
N SER A 559 -19.60 -6.00 11.85
CA SER A 559 -19.12 -5.19 12.97
C SER A 559 -17.61 -5.39 13.05
N ARG A 560 -16.83 -4.43 12.51
CA ARG A 560 -15.36 -4.50 12.38
C ARG A 560 -14.69 -3.80 13.56
N GLN A 561 -13.70 -4.46 14.15
CA GLN A 561 -12.85 -3.85 15.15
C GLN A 561 -12.06 -2.67 14.54
N PRO A 562 -11.86 -1.59 15.29
CA PRO A 562 -11.05 -0.45 14.85
C PRO A 562 -9.57 -0.80 14.78
N ASN A 563 -8.78 0.06 14.15
CA ASN A 563 -7.33 -0.10 14.07
C ASN A 563 -6.62 0.28 15.39
N PHE A 564 -5.30 0.08 15.43
CA PHE A 564 -4.47 0.35 16.62
C PHE A 564 -4.49 1.83 17.05
N ASP A 565 -4.47 2.75 16.06
CA ASP A 565 -4.45 4.19 16.33
C ASP A 565 -5.78 4.70 16.92
N ALA A 566 -6.89 4.02 16.59
CA ALA A 566 -8.17 4.31 17.21
C ALA A 566 -8.22 3.84 18.67
N VAL A 567 -7.49 2.76 19.02
CA VAL A 567 -7.41 2.25 20.39
C VAL A 567 -6.47 3.11 21.25
N PHE A 568 -5.31 3.51 20.67
CA PHE A 568 -4.28 4.30 21.34
C PHE A 568 -4.04 5.62 20.59
N PRO A 569 -4.99 6.56 20.66
CA PRO A 569 -4.89 7.80 19.93
C PRO A 569 -3.73 8.67 20.46
N ASN A 570 -3.26 9.60 19.62
CA ASN A 570 -2.18 10.54 19.93
C ASN A 570 -0.87 9.87 20.36
N TYR A 571 -0.61 8.64 19.90
CA TYR A 571 0.59 7.87 20.26
C TYR A 571 0.79 7.72 21.79
N ALA A 572 -0.30 7.68 22.56
CA ALA A 572 -0.28 7.52 24.01
C ALA A 572 -0.59 6.09 24.45
N ASN A 573 -0.26 5.74 25.70
CA ASN A 573 -0.63 4.46 26.32
C ASN A 573 -2.07 4.43 26.84
N ASN A 574 -2.83 5.53 26.70
CA ASN A 574 -4.21 5.64 27.14
C ASN A 574 -5.16 5.07 26.08
N ILE A 575 -6.13 4.28 26.55
CA ILE A 575 -7.16 3.72 25.67
C ILE A 575 -8.21 4.78 25.39
N ASN A 576 -8.64 4.88 24.11
CA ASN A 576 -9.73 5.74 23.70
C ASN A 576 -11.03 5.36 24.45
N PRO A 577 -11.63 6.27 25.23
CA PRO A 577 -12.86 5.99 25.95
C PRO A 577 -14.09 5.87 25.03
N GLU A 578 -14.04 6.46 23.83
CA GLU A 578 -15.12 6.49 22.85
C GLU A 578 -14.99 5.43 21.76
N LEU A 579 -14.11 4.44 21.99
CA LEU A 579 -13.81 3.38 21.04
C LEU A 579 -15.08 2.60 20.65
N GLN A 580 -15.38 2.58 19.36
CA GLN A 580 -16.50 1.87 18.78
C GLN A 580 -16.04 0.96 17.62
N ASN A 581 -16.82 -0.09 17.35
CA ASN A 581 -16.68 -0.86 16.14
C ASN A 581 -17.29 -0.11 14.96
N GLU A 582 -16.65 -0.22 13.81
CA GLU A 582 -17.24 0.21 12.55
C GLU A 582 -18.41 -0.72 12.16
N LYS A 583 -19.40 -0.16 11.50
CA LYS A 583 -20.62 -0.86 11.07
C LYS A 583 -20.74 -0.79 9.56
N ILE A 584 -20.71 -1.93 8.91
CA ILE A 584 -20.82 -2.01 7.45
C ILE A 584 -22.04 -2.85 7.09
N SER A 585 -22.89 -2.31 6.24
CA SER A 585 -24.01 -3.05 5.63
C SER A 585 -23.91 -2.93 4.12
N SER A 586 -24.07 -4.05 3.40
CA SER A 586 -23.96 -4.06 1.95
C SER A 586 -25.00 -4.98 1.31
N LEU A 587 -25.42 -4.60 0.10
CA LEU A 587 -26.35 -5.28 -0.75
C LEU A 587 -25.83 -5.27 -2.19
N GLU A 588 -25.85 -6.42 -2.87
CA GLU A 588 -25.39 -6.53 -4.25
C GLU A 588 -26.32 -7.38 -5.10
N PHE A 589 -26.44 -7.01 -6.37
CA PHE A 589 -27.10 -7.77 -7.42
C PHE A 589 -26.18 -7.89 -8.63
N GLY A 590 -26.12 -9.05 -9.24
CA GLY A 590 -25.34 -9.23 -10.44
C GLY A 590 -26.01 -10.14 -11.45
N TYR A 591 -25.80 -9.83 -12.73
CA TYR A 591 -26.20 -10.66 -13.87
C TYR A 591 -24.97 -11.05 -14.67
N GLY A 592 -24.83 -12.32 -14.98
CA GLY A 592 -23.76 -12.88 -15.82
C GLY A 592 -24.31 -13.56 -17.07
N TYR A 593 -23.58 -13.39 -18.18
CA TYR A 593 -23.82 -14.11 -19.42
C TYR A 593 -22.52 -14.67 -19.97
N THR A 594 -22.51 -15.95 -20.31
CA THR A 594 -21.33 -16.65 -20.85
C THR A 594 -21.70 -17.45 -22.09
N SER A 595 -20.97 -17.23 -23.16
CA SER A 595 -21.07 -18.02 -24.40
C SER A 595 -19.70 -18.22 -25.05
N SER A 596 -19.62 -18.96 -26.15
CA SER A 596 -18.38 -19.16 -26.88
C SER A 596 -17.75 -17.86 -27.43
N LYS A 597 -18.57 -16.81 -27.63
CA LYS A 597 -18.12 -15.54 -28.22
C LYS A 597 -18.18 -14.36 -27.28
N LEU A 598 -19.11 -14.37 -26.32
CA LEU A 598 -19.38 -13.22 -25.47
C LEU A 598 -19.53 -13.68 -24.01
N ASP A 599 -18.73 -13.10 -23.15
CA ASP A 599 -18.82 -13.25 -21.70
C ASP A 599 -18.96 -11.85 -21.11
N PHE A 600 -19.94 -11.61 -20.24
CA PHE A 600 -20.03 -10.34 -19.52
C PHE A 600 -20.75 -10.48 -18.18
N ASN A 601 -20.45 -9.52 -17.28
CA ASN A 601 -21.09 -9.36 -15.99
C ASN A 601 -21.55 -7.92 -15.82
N ILE A 602 -22.71 -7.75 -15.17
CA ILE A 602 -23.21 -6.45 -14.68
C ILE A 602 -23.43 -6.62 -13.18
N ASN A 603 -22.93 -5.69 -12.38
CA ASN A 603 -23.12 -5.68 -10.93
C ASN A 603 -23.61 -4.32 -10.47
N VAL A 604 -24.54 -4.32 -9.50
CA VAL A 604 -25.02 -3.12 -8.81
C VAL A 604 -24.79 -3.34 -7.32
N TYR A 605 -24.23 -2.36 -6.64
CA TYR A 605 -23.90 -2.47 -5.22
C TYR A 605 -24.31 -1.22 -4.44
N PHE A 606 -24.65 -1.45 -3.17
CA PHE A 606 -25.00 -0.43 -2.19
C PHE A 606 -24.29 -0.80 -0.87
N THR A 607 -23.42 0.06 -0.37
CA THR A 607 -22.69 -0.17 0.87
C THR A 607 -22.73 1.09 1.74
N ASN A 608 -23.20 0.94 2.97
CA ASN A 608 -23.08 1.96 4.00
C ASN A 608 -22.01 1.54 5.00
N TRP A 609 -21.14 2.49 5.35
CA TRP A 609 -20.04 2.29 6.27
C TRP A 609 -20.01 3.43 7.29
N GLY A 610 -20.28 3.09 8.53
CA GLY A 610 -20.39 4.06 9.62
C GLY A 610 -19.48 3.78 10.80
N ASN A 611 -19.44 4.73 11.70
CA ASN A 611 -18.60 4.75 12.90
C ASN A 611 -17.10 4.65 12.58
N ARG A 612 -16.62 5.26 11.49
CA ARG A 612 -15.20 5.29 11.18
C ARG A 612 -14.46 6.23 12.13
N PHE A 613 -13.23 5.85 12.46
CA PHE A 613 -12.29 6.69 13.18
C PHE A 613 -11.21 7.19 12.23
N GLU A 614 -10.93 8.51 12.30
CA GLU A 614 -9.81 9.14 11.63
C GLU A 614 -9.04 10.01 12.62
N ASN A 615 -7.71 10.03 12.48
CA ASN A 615 -6.82 10.85 13.27
C ASN A 615 -5.88 11.61 12.33
N PHE A 616 -5.95 12.92 12.34
CA PHE A 616 -5.10 13.81 11.56
C PHE A 616 -4.07 14.46 12.46
N GLY A 617 -2.80 14.34 12.10
CA GLY A 617 -1.71 15.09 12.75
C GLY A 617 -1.32 16.27 11.87
N PHE A 618 -1.14 17.42 12.44
CA PHE A 618 -0.73 18.64 11.75
C PHE A 618 0.14 19.51 12.65
N GLU A 619 0.82 20.48 12.08
CA GLU A 619 1.54 21.53 12.84
C GLU A 619 0.74 22.83 12.75
N ASN A 620 0.65 23.55 13.86
CA ASN A 620 0.04 24.87 13.83
C ASN A 620 1.01 25.93 13.27
N GLU A 621 0.56 27.16 13.11
CA GLU A 621 1.38 28.30 12.62
C GLU A 621 2.69 28.50 13.39
N GLN A 622 2.76 28.08 14.66
CA GLN A 622 3.95 28.16 15.50
C GLN A 622 4.86 26.93 15.38
N GLY A 623 4.57 25.99 14.47
CA GLY A 623 5.33 24.75 14.29
C GLY A 623 5.17 23.76 15.45
N LEU A 624 4.06 23.82 16.18
CA LEU A 624 3.76 22.87 17.26
C LEU A 624 2.84 21.76 16.75
N ASP A 625 3.18 20.51 17.09
CA ASP A 625 2.37 19.35 16.75
C ASP A 625 0.96 19.47 17.32
N ARG A 626 -0.03 19.18 16.49
CA ARG A 626 -1.45 19.11 16.82
C ARG A 626 -2.01 17.81 16.29
N SER A 627 -3.15 17.38 16.84
CA SER A 627 -3.94 16.32 16.27
C SER A 627 -5.43 16.59 16.38
N ALA A 628 -6.18 16.11 15.41
CA ALA A 628 -7.63 16.10 15.43
C ALA A 628 -8.13 14.68 15.31
N GLN A 629 -9.05 14.27 16.20
CA GLN A 629 -9.63 12.94 16.24
C GLN A 629 -11.11 13.02 15.93
N PHE A 630 -11.53 12.27 14.94
CA PHE A 630 -12.91 12.19 14.50
C PHE A 630 -13.43 10.78 14.70
N ASN A 631 -14.60 10.68 15.33
CA ASN A 631 -15.39 9.48 15.45
C ASN A 631 -16.68 9.67 14.61
N ASP A 632 -17.44 8.60 14.39
CA ASP A 632 -18.75 8.63 13.74
C ASP A 632 -18.76 9.18 12.30
N ILE A 633 -17.69 8.94 11.55
CA ILE A 633 -17.64 9.25 10.12
C ILE A 633 -18.43 8.21 9.36
N ASP A 634 -19.45 8.65 8.63
CA ASP A 634 -20.31 7.79 7.83
C ASP A 634 -20.11 8.05 6.33
N VAL A 635 -19.95 6.98 5.56
CA VAL A 635 -19.73 7.03 4.12
C VAL A 635 -20.65 6.05 3.40
N GLN A 636 -21.17 6.44 2.25
CA GLN A 636 -21.96 5.60 1.37
C GLN A 636 -21.20 5.33 0.06
N HIS A 637 -21.16 4.06 -0.35
CA HIS A 637 -20.53 3.62 -1.59
C HIS A 637 -21.55 2.87 -2.44
N ASN A 638 -22.03 3.48 -3.50
CA ASN A 638 -22.96 2.90 -4.45
C ASN A 638 -22.35 2.86 -5.83
N GLY A 639 -22.81 1.95 -6.68
CA GLY A 639 -22.35 1.96 -8.06
C GLY A 639 -22.89 0.83 -8.92
N ILE A 640 -22.56 0.95 -10.20
CA ILE A 640 -22.81 -0.05 -11.23
C ILE A 640 -21.52 -0.36 -11.98
N GLU A 641 -21.29 -1.63 -12.25
CA GLU A 641 -20.09 -2.14 -12.91
C GLU A 641 -20.48 -3.05 -14.07
N PHE A 642 -19.76 -2.91 -15.15
CA PHE A 642 -19.79 -3.80 -16.31
C PHE A 642 -18.38 -4.31 -16.60
N GLU A 643 -18.26 -5.61 -16.88
CA GLU A 643 -17.02 -6.23 -17.36
C GLU A 643 -17.37 -7.25 -18.43
N GLY A 644 -16.63 -7.24 -19.55
CA GLY A 644 -16.95 -8.14 -20.63
C GLY A 644 -15.78 -8.49 -21.52
N LYS A 645 -15.92 -9.64 -22.20
CA LYS A 645 -14.98 -10.17 -23.18
C LYS A 645 -15.72 -10.62 -24.41
N TYR A 646 -15.30 -10.12 -25.58
CA TYR A 646 -15.87 -10.49 -26.88
C TYR A 646 -14.82 -11.10 -27.80
N ARG A 647 -15.06 -12.31 -28.25
CA ARG A 647 -14.22 -13.04 -29.22
C ARG A 647 -14.79 -12.84 -30.63
N ALA A 648 -14.36 -11.78 -31.31
CA ALA A 648 -14.82 -11.47 -32.68
C ALA A 648 -14.40 -12.55 -33.68
N SER A 649 -13.20 -13.14 -33.49
CA SER A 649 -12.68 -14.25 -34.27
C SER A 649 -11.63 -15.04 -33.47
N ASN A 650 -11.06 -16.10 -34.09
CA ASN A 650 -9.92 -16.83 -33.52
C ASN A 650 -8.64 -15.98 -33.40
N ARG A 651 -8.61 -14.78 -34.01
CA ARG A 651 -7.45 -13.87 -34.03
C ARG A 651 -7.70 -12.55 -33.31
N LEU A 652 -8.94 -12.16 -33.15
CA LEU A 652 -9.31 -10.86 -32.57
C LEU A 652 -10.28 -11.04 -31.40
N SER A 653 -9.90 -10.50 -30.26
CA SER A 653 -10.75 -10.40 -29.07
C SER A 653 -10.68 -9.00 -28.46
N PHE A 654 -11.76 -8.65 -27.78
CA PHE A 654 -11.88 -7.41 -27.04
C PHE A 654 -12.17 -7.74 -25.58
N ASN A 655 -11.51 -7.02 -24.66
CA ASN A 655 -11.85 -6.98 -23.25
C ASN A 655 -12.28 -5.55 -22.91
N GLY A 656 -13.26 -5.38 -22.04
CA GLY A 656 -13.68 -4.06 -21.66
C GLY A 656 -14.34 -4.04 -20.29
N MET A 657 -14.27 -2.90 -19.62
CA MET A 657 -15.00 -2.63 -18.40
C MET A 657 -15.47 -1.19 -18.34
N ILE A 658 -16.53 -0.96 -17.57
CA ILE A 658 -17.03 0.35 -17.14
C ILE A 658 -17.39 0.24 -15.67
N SER A 659 -16.99 1.22 -14.89
CA SER A 659 -17.38 1.39 -13.48
C SER A 659 -17.89 2.80 -13.27
N ILE A 660 -19.07 2.92 -12.68
CA ILE A 660 -19.70 4.17 -12.31
C ILE A 660 -20.02 4.08 -10.82
N GLY A 661 -19.35 4.90 -10.01
CA GLY A 661 -19.52 5.01 -8.57
C GLY A 661 -20.25 6.29 -8.17
N ASP A 662 -20.85 6.25 -7.00
CA ASP A 662 -21.31 7.40 -6.24
C ASP A 662 -20.91 7.16 -4.79
N TRP A 663 -19.74 7.69 -4.44
CA TRP A 663 -19.11 7.52 -3.13
C TRP A 663 -19.03 8.87 -2.44
N ARG A 664 -19.71 8.97 -1.28
CA ARG A 664 -19.84 10.25 -0.57
C ARG A 664 -19.95 10.08 0.93
N TYR A 665 -19.53 11.11 1.65
CA TYR A 665 -19.82 11.27 3.07
C TYR A 665 -21.31 11.57 3.26
N THR A 666 -21.93 11.04 4.31
CA THR A 666 -23.36 11.21 4.56
C THR A 666 -23.70 12.20 5.67
N ASN A 667 -22.70 12.62 6.43
CA ASN A 667 -22.82 13.56 7.54
C ASN A 667 -21.63 14.53 7.60
N ASP A 668 -21.84 15.63 8.29
CA ASP A 668 -20.75 16.43 8.85
C ASP A 668 -20.26 15.75 10.12
N PHE A 669 -18.97 15.86 10.45
CA PHE A 669 -18.46 15.22 11.64
C PHE A 669 -17.62 16.16 12.49
N SER A 670 -17.74 16.01 13.82
CA SER A 670 -17.01 16.79 14.80
C SER A 670 -15.84 15.97 15.33
N GLY A 671 -14.69 16.62 15.50
CA GLY A 671 -13.49 16.04 16.07
C GLY A 671 -13.01 16.81 17.29
N GLU A 672 -12.27 16.14 18.15
CA GLU A 672 -11.55 16.75 19.26
C GLU A 672 -10.14 17.15 18.82
N LEU A 673 -9.72 18.35 19.23
CA LEU A 673 -8.39 18.89 18.99
C LEU A 673 -7.48 18.68 20.21
N PHE A 674 -6.26 18.25 19.94
CA PHE A 674 -5.24 18.02 20.98
C PHE A 674 -3.98 18.81 20.67
N ASP A 675 -3.36 19.36 21.70
CA ASP A 675 -2.08 20.05 21.61
C ASP A 675 -0.90 19.04 21.57
N GLU A 676 0.31 19.59 21.45
CA GLU A 676 1.55 18.82 21.48
C GLU A 676 1.77 18.04 22.78
N ASN A 677 1.09 18.41 23.86
CA ASN A 677 1.13 17.70 25.15
C ASN A 677 -0.02 16.70 25.30
N ARG A 678 -0.82 16.49 24.22
CA ARG A 678 -2.01 15.64 24.19
C ARG A 678 -3.15 16.12 25.10
N ALA A 679 -3.17 17.41 25.45
CA ALA A 679 -4.28 18.02 26.15
C ALA A 679 -5.36 18.42 25.16
N ASN A 680 -6.62 18.13 25.49
CA ASN A 680 -7.75 18.57 24.67
C ASN A 680 -7.82 20.10 24.72
N ILE A 681 -7.78 20.75 23.57
CA ILE A 681 -7.78 22.21 23.37
C ILE A 681 -9.04 22.72 22.69
N GLY A 682 -10.02 21.85 22.43
CA GLY A 682 -11.29 22.23 21.82
C GLY A 682 -11.80 21.19 20.83
N SER A 683 -12.66 21.62 19.93
CA SER A 683 -13.25 20.79 18.88
C SER A 683 -13.24 21.50 17.54
N VAL A 684 -13.30 20.74 16.48
CA VAL A 684 -13.41 21.20 15.10
C VAL A 684 -14.55 20.46 14.40
N VAL A 685 -15.24 21.13 13.49
CA VAL A 685 -16.28 20.52 12.64
C VAL A 685 -15.76 20.51 11.21
N LEU A 686 -15.86 19.33 10.56
CA LEU A 686 -15.68 19.19 9.13
C LEU A 686 -17.04 19.08 8.46
N TYR A 687 -17.31 20.00 7.57
CA TYR A 687 -18.56 20.08 6.81
C TYR A 687 -18.43 19.23 5.54
N THR A 688 -18.58 17.94 5.68
CA THR A 688 -18.31 16.93 4.63
C THR A 688 -19.57 16.32 4.02
N LYS A 689 -20.74 16.62 4.58
CA LYS A 689 -21.99 16.03 4.06
C LYS A 689 -22.14 16.22 2.56
N ASP A 690 -22.42 15.12 1.85
CA ASP A 690 -22.52 15.02 0.39
C ASP A 690 -21.20 15.24 -0.37
N ALA A 691 -20.08 15.51 0.31
CA ALA A 691 -18.76 15.57 -0.33
C ALA A 691 -18.36 14.22 -0.91
N LYS A 692 -17.74 14.24 -2.09
CA LYS A 692 -17.23 13.05 -2.76
C LYS A 692 -15.99 12.51 -2.07
N VAL A 693 -15.84 11.19 -2.05
CA VAL A 693 -14.62 10.52 -1.59
C VAL A 693 -13.50 10.84 -2.56
N GLY A 694 -12.37 11.33 -2.02
CA GLY A 694 -11.20 11.71 -2.77
C GLY A 694 -10.30 10.52 -3.16
N ASP A 695 -9.31 10.80 -3.99
CA ASP A 695 -8.24 9.87 -4.41
C ASP A 695 -8.74 8.52 -4.97
N ALA A 696 -9.97 8.49 -5.44
CA ALA A 696 -10.59 7.31 -6.04
C ALA A 696 -11.53 7.74 -7.18
N ALA A 697 -11.23 7.33 -8.41
CA ALA A 697 -12.03 7.71 -9.57
C ALA A 697 -13.40 7.03 -9.56
N GLN A 698 -14.48 7.83 -9.53
CA GLN A 698 -15.85 7.35 -9.51
C GLN A 698 -16.36 6.93 -10.90
N PHE A 699 -15.67 7.35 -11.97
CA PHE A 699 -15.88 6.85 -13.31
C PHE A 699 -14.58 6.31 -13.89
N THR A 700 -14.57 5.04 -14.28
CA THR A 700 -13.47 4.44 -15.04
C THR A 700 -14.01 3.58 -16.17
N SER A 701 -13.35 3.61 -17.31
CA SER A 701 -13.62 2.69 -18.40
C SER A 701 -12.32 2.20 -19.05
N PHE A 702 -12.36 1.01 -19.59
CA PHE A 702 -11.23 0.40 -20.27
C PHE A 702 -11.74 -0.46 -21.43
N ILE A 703 -11.03 -0.40 -22.55
CA ILE A 703 -11.20 -1.32 -23.68
C ILE A 703 -9.84 -1.73 -24.21
N GLU A 704 -9.67 -3.01 -24.48
CA GLU A 704 -8.45 -3.55 -25.06
C GLU A 704 -8.78 -4.47 -26.24
N ALA A 705 -8.12 -4.25 -27.37
CA ALA A 705 -8.14 -5.13 -28.53
C ALA A 705 -6.88 -6.00 -28.53
N ASN A 706 -7.04 -7.31 -28.63
CA ASN A 706 -5.96 -8.27 -28.75
C ASN A 706 -6.02 -8.94 -30.13
N TYR A 707 -4.97 -8.75 -30.93
CA TYR A 707 -4.91 -9.27 -32.31
C TYR A 707 -3.70 -10.17 -32.51
N ARG A 708 -3.95 -11.37 -33.06
CA ARG A 708 -2.91 -12.39 -33.29
C ARG A 708 -2.69 -12.60 -34.77
N ILE A 709 -1.43 -12.44 -35.22
CA ILE A 709 -0.99 -12.68 -36.59
C ILE A 709 0.21 -13.66 -36.58
N GLY A 710 -0.01 -14.92 -36.86
CA GLY A 710 1.05 -15.94 -36.85
C GLY A 710 1.75 -15.99 -35.47
N LYS A 711 3.02 -15.57 -35.43
CA LYS A 711 3.87 -15.54 -34.25
C LYS A 711 3.77 -14.20 -33.45
N LEU A 712 3.06 -13.22 -33.98
CA LEU A 712 2.93 -11.88 -33.39
C LEU A 712 1.57 -11.74 -32.73
N ASN A 713 1.56 -11.29 -31.48
CA ASN A 713 0.38 -10.77 -30.79
C ASN A 713 0.56 -9.26 -30.54
N ILE A 714 -0.49 -8.49 -30.82
CA ILE A 714 -0.57 -7.05 -30.61
C ILE A 714 -1.72 -6.81 -29.65
N ASP A 715 -1.52 -6.02 -28.63
CA ASP A 715 -2.56 -5.54 -27.73
C ASP A 715 -2.53 -4.02 -27.68
N LEU A 716 -3.71 -3.41 -27.86
CA LEU A 716 -3.94 -1.97 -27.81
C LEU A 716 -5.05 -1.72 -26.81
N GLY A 717 -4.73 -1.00 -25.75
CA GLY A 717 -5.64 -0.63 -24.67
C GLY A 717 -5.92 0.87 -24.63
N TYR A 718 -7.14 1.26 -24.28
CA TYR A 718 -7.52 2.62 -23.94
C TYR A 718 -8.23 2.63 -22.61
N ARG A 719 -7.71 3.42 -21.66
CA ARG A 719 -8.32 3.69 -20.36
C ARG A 719 -8.76 5.13 -20.26
N PHE A 720 -9.99 5.37 -19.81
CA PHE A 720 -10.52 6.69 -19.54
C PHE A 720 -10.93 6.79 -18.08
N VAL A 721 -10.59 7.92 -17.45
CA VAL A 721 -10.82 8.24 -16.04
C VAL A 721 -11.50 9.58 -15.95
N ASP A 722 -12.58 9.65 -15.19
CA ASP A 722 -13.32 10.87 -14.86
C ASP A 722 -13.89 10.77 -13.45
N GLU A 723 -14.54 11.81 -12.96
CA GLU A 723 -15.10 11.85 -11.60
C GLU A 723 -14.05 11.46 -10.55
N LEU A 724 -12.82 11.94 -10.74
CA LEU A 724 -11.74 11.87 -9.76
C LEU A 724 -11.77 13.17 -8.94
N TYR A 725 -11.78 13.05 -7.63
CA TYR A 725 -11.84 14.17 -6.70
C TYR A 725 -10.58 14.21 -5.84
N ALA A 726 -10.18 15.42 -5.45
CA ALA A 726 -9.11 15.61 -4.48
C ALA A 726 -9.52 15.07 -3.10
N ASP A 727 -8.56 14.52 -2.38
CA ASP A 727 -8.73 14.19 -0.96
C ASP A 727 -8.64 15.49 -0.13
N TYR A 728 -9.00 15.45 1.12
CA TYR A 728 -8.91 16.59 1.99
C TYR A 728 -7.82 16.42 3.04
N ASP A 729 -7.14 17.50 3.34
CA ASP A 729 -6.20 17.61 4.44
C ASP A 729 -6.68 18.72 5.38
N ILE A 730 -6.81 18.42 6.67
CA ILE A 730 -7.20 19.38 7.69
C ILE A 730 -5.99 20.16 8.25
N ALA A 731 -4.79 19.81 7.83
CA ALA A 731 -3.55 20.47 8.22
C ALA A 731 -3.46 21.91 7.71
N ASP A 732 -4.25 22.25 6.71
CA ASP A 732 -4.29 23.59 6.12
C ASP A 732 -5.44 24.38 6.77
N ASP A 733 -5.15 25.46 7.46
CA ASP A 733 -6.16 26.37 8.06
C ASP A 733 -7.15 26.92 7.03
N ASP A 734 -6.77 26.89 5.74
CA ASP A 734 -7.61 27.21 4.58
C ASP A 734 -8.40 26.00 4.06
N SER A 735 -8.39 24.85 4.74
CA SER A 735 -9.12 23.68 4.29
C SER A 735 -10.58 24.03 3.95
N GLU A 736 -11.00 23.67 2.74
CA GLU A 736 -12.35 23.94 2.24
C GLU A 736 -13.42 23.38 3.18
N PHE A 737 -13.16 22.20 3.78
CA PHE A 737 -14.11 21.52 4.66
C PHE A 737 -14.23 22.11 6.09
N LEU A 738 -13.42 23.07 6.45
CA LEU A 738 -13.61 23.85 7.67
C LEU A 738 -14.70 24.94 7.50
N LYS A 739 -15.17 25.18 6.28
CA LYS A 739 -16.18 26.21 5.93
C LYS A 739 -17.55 25.57 5.78
N ALA A 740 -18.55 26.09 6.46
CA ALA A 740 -19.94 25.59 6.39
C ALA A 740 -20.58 25.79 4.98
N ASP A 741 -20.09 26.75 4.21
CA ASP A 741 -20.51 27.07 2.86
C ASP A 741 -19.50 26.61 1.79
N ASN A 742 -18.77 25.53 2.09
CA ASN A 742 -17.75 24.97 1.20
C ASN A 742 -18.33 24.50 -0.15
N LEU A 743 -17.45 24.40 -1.14
CA LEU A 743 -17.79 23.97 -2.50
C LEU A 743 -17.68 22.43 -2.68
N GLY A 744 -17.34 21.69 -1.62
CA GLY A 744 -17.11 20.24 -1.64
C GLY A 744 -15.76 19.85 -2.20
N ALA A 745 -15.58 18.57 -2.48
CA ALA A 745 -14.33 18.04 -3.02
C ALA A 745 -14.05 18.57 -4.43
N LEU A 746 -12.85 19.04 -4.68
CA LEU A 746 -12.42 19.55 -5.98
C LEU A 746 -12.38 18.42 -7.01
N LYS A 747 -13.18 18.56 -8.09
CA LYS A 747 -13.12 17.63 -9.22
C LYS A 747 -11.85 17.89 -10.03
N LEU A 748 -11.05 16.81 -10.21
CA LEU A 748 -9.84 16.85 -11.04
C LEU A 748 -10.17 16.61 -12.53
N PRO A 749 -9.32 17.09 -13.46
CA PRO A 749 -9.54 16.92 -14.89
C PRO A 749 -9.58 15.45 -15.30
N SER A 750 -10.52 15.10 -16.18
CA SER A 750 -10.58 13.78 -16.79
C SER A 750 -9.39 13.54 -17.73
N TYR A 751 -9.02 12.28 -17.91
CA TYR A 751 -7.93 11.90 -18.79
C TYR A 751 -8.12 10.54 -19.46
N GLY A 752 -7.42 10.36 -20.60
CA GLY A 752 -7.40 9.10 -21.34
C GLY A 752 -5.96 8.66 -21.63
N LEU A 753 -5.68 7.37 -21.42
CA LEU A 753 -4.37 6.77 -21.63
C LEU A 753 -4.48 5.65 -22.68
N VAL A 754 -3.52 5.61 -23.59
CA VAL A 754 -3.39 4.54 -24.60
C VAL A 754 -2.14 3.75 -24.33
N ASP A 755 -2.28 2.42 -24.24
CA ASP A 755 -1.17 1.48 -24.05
C ASP A 755 -1.08 0.54 -25.23
N LEU A 756 0.16 0.23 -25.65
CA LEU A 756 0.45 -0.63 -26.80
C LEU A 756 1.44 -1.72 -26.40
N GLY A 757 1.13 -2.95 -26.76
CA GLY A 757 1.99 -4.08 -26.48
C GLY A 757 2.22 -4.99 -27.69
N PHE A 758 3.42 -5.58 -27.78
CA PHE A 758 3.82 -6.53 -28.81
C PHE A 758 4.46 -7.75 -28.17
N THR A 759 3.99 -8.95 -28.55
CA THR A 759 4.66 -10.20 -28.21
C THR A 759 5.01 -10.95 -29.47
N TYR A 760 6.28 -11.25 -29.67
CA TYR A 760 6.76 -12.00 -30.81
C TYR A 760 7.43 -13.30 -30.37
N GLN A 761 6.95 -14.45 -30.89
CA GLN A 761 7.54 -15.76 -30.65
C GLN A 761 8.69 -15.97 -31.65
N ILE A 762 9.92 -15.74 -31.19
CA ILE A 762 11.12 -15.83 -32.02
C ILE A 762 11.37 -17.30 -32.44
N ALA A 763 11.46 -18.17 -31.42
CA ALA A 763 11.67 -19.61 -31.57
C ALA A 763 10.86 -20.41 -30.54
N SER A 764 10.87 -21.72 -30.54
CA SER A 764 10.32 -22.52 -29.48
C SER A 764 10.98 -22.13 -28.13
N GLY A 765 10.19 -21.80 -27.16
CA GLY A 765 10.68 -21.36 -25.85
C GLY A 765 11.19 -19.91 -25.79
N LEU A 766 11.50 -19.22 -26.89
CA LEU A 766 12.05 -17.85 -26.87
C LEU A 766 11.05 -16.82 -27.39
N SER A 767 10.72 -15.84 -26.56
CA SER A 767 9.79 -14.77 -26.90
C SER A 767 10.33 -13.38 -26.51
N LEU A 768 9.98 -12.39 -27.33
CA LEU A 768 10.19 -10.97 -27.06
C LEU A 768 8.85 -10.33 -26.74
N ARG A 769 8.80 -9.56 -25.66
CA ARG A 769 7.65 -8.70 -25.29
C ARG A 769 8.11 -7.27 -25.18
N THR A 770 7.34 -6.33 -25.75
CA THR A 770 7.53 -4.89 -25.60
C THR A 770 6.22 -4.25 -25.17
N ASN A 771 6.26 -3.36 -24.19
CA ASN A 771 5.13 -2.54 -23.75
C ASN A 771 5.51 -1.06 -23.88
N ILE A 772 4.54 -0.25 -24.30
CA ILE A 772 4.60 1.21 -24.30
C ILE A 772 3.34 1.68 -23.60
N ASN A 773 3.50 2.32 -22.45
CA ASN A 773 2.40 2.82 -21.65
C ASN A 773 2.28 4.34 -21.86
N ASN A 774 1.07 4.87 -21.80
CA ASN A 774 0.76 6.28 -22.10
C ASN A 774 1.43 6.73 -23.42
N LEU A 775 1.07 6.04 -24.50
CA LEU A 775 1.67 6.21 -25.84
C LEU A 775 1.70 7.65 -26.34
N PHE A 776 0.72 8.48 -25.96
CA PHE A 776 0.58 9.87 -26.41
C PHE A 776 1.11 10.89 -25.40
N ASP A 777 1.82 10.44 -24.39
CA ASP A 777 2.44 11.29 -23.36
C ASP A 777 1.46 12.25 -22.68
N THR A 778 0.22 11.79 -22.46
CA THR A 778 -0.83 12.58 -21.79
C THR A 778 -0.36 13.02 -20.42
N VAL A 779 -0.46 14.34 -20.15
CA VAL A 779 -0.21 14.93 -18.82
C VAL A 779 -1.51 14.92 -18.05
N TYR A 780 -1.52 14.32 -16.86
CA TYR A 780 -2.72 14.18 -16.03
C TYR A 780 -2.38 14.20 -14.54
N ILE A 781 -3.32 14.71 -13.74
CA ILE A 781 -3.27 14.62 -12.28
C ILE A 781 -3.77 13.24 -11.89
N ALA A 782 -2.96 12.50 -11.13
CA ALA A 782 -3.32 11.19 -10.60
C ALA A 782 -3.97 11.29 -9.22
N GLU A 783 -3.53 12.22 -8.38
CA GLU A 783 -4.02 12.45 -7.01
C GLU A 783 -3.82 13.91 -6.62
N SER A 784 -4.64 14.42 -5.67
CA SER A 784 -4.50 15.73 -5.05
C SER A 784 -4.96 15.67 -3.59
N ASN A 785 -4.23 16.30 -2.67
CA ASN A 785 -4.59 16.41 -1.27
C ASN A 785 -5.07 17.81 -0.85
N SER A 786 -5.39 18.66 -1.80
CA SER A 786 -5.89 20.00 -1.54
C SER A 786 -7.09 20.35 -2.41
N ASN A 787 -8.01 21.18 -1.89
CA ASN A 787 -9.30 21.51 -2.48
C ASN A 787 -9.45 23.00 -2.73
N ILE A 788 -8.46 23.64 -3.37
CA ILE A 788 -8.50 25.06 -3.72
C ILE A 788 -9.31 25.22 -5.01
N HIS A 789 -10.53 25.70 -4.88
CA HIS A 789 -11.40 25.99 -6.02
C HIS A 789 -10.97 27.28 -6.74
N ALA A 790 -10.88 27.24 -8.06
CA ALA A 790 -10.51 28.38 -8.87
C ALA A 790 -11.58 29.48 -8.79
N THR A 791 -11.16 30.72 -8.60
CA THR A 791 -11.99 31.92 -8.57
C THR A 791 -11.69 32.82 -9.75
N SER A 792 -12.46 33.92 -9.89
CA SER A 792 -12.14 34.97 -10.91
C SER A 792 -10.78 35.61 -10.58
N GLY A 793 -9.78 35.35 -11.40
CA GLY A 793 -8.39 35.81 -11.20
C GLY A 793 -7.39 34.74 -10.81
N SER A 794 -7.85 33.51 -10.48
CA SER A 794 -6.95 32.38 -10.27
C SER A 794 -6.15 32.05 -11.53
N THR A 795 -4.86 31.77 -11.35
CA THR A 795 -4.08 31.10 -12.40
C THR A 795 -4.44 29.59 -12.35
N THR A 796 -4.83 29.04 -13.50
CA THR A 796 -5.30 27.66 -13.56
C THR A 796 -4.53 26.84 -14.58
N TRP A 797 -4.44 25.52 -14.32
CA TRP A 797 -4.05 24.50 -15.27
C TRP A 797 -5.23 23.54 -15.50
N ASN A 798 -5.71 23.46 -16.73
CA ASN A 798 -6.91 22.68 -17.08
C ASN A 798 -8.11 22.92 -16.14
N GLY A 799 -8.28 24.15 -15.64
CA GLY A 799 -9.37 24.53 -14.74
C GLY A 799 -9.10 24.32 -13.24
N VAL A 800 -7.97 23.73 -12.87
CA VAL A 800 -7.53 23.58 -11.48
C VAL A 800 -6.63 24.74 -11.09
N ASP A 801 -6.86 25.36 -9.93
CA ASP A 801 -5.99 26.42 -9.40
C ASP A 801 -4.58 25.86 -9.20
N VAL A 802 -3.56 26.58 -9.70
CA VAL A 802 -2.16 26.09 -9.68
C VAL A 802 -1.55 26.00 -8.29
N ASN A 803 -2.22 26.49 -7.26
CA ASN A 803 -1.80 26.35 -5.86
C ASN A 803 -2.19 24.98 -5.28
N ASN A 804 -3.05 24.19 -5.95
CA ASN A 804 -3.36 22.84 -5.50
C ASN A 804 -2.11 21.94 -5.53
N SER A 805 -1.90 21.22 -4.44
CA SER A 805 -0.85 20.22 -4.30
C SER A 805 -1.29 18.91 -4.95
N VAL A 806 -0.48 18.39 -5.87
CA VAL A 806 -0.86 17.25 -6.71
C VAL A 806 0.31 16.29 -6.94
N TRP A 807 -0.02 15.08 -7.35
CA TRP A 807 0.91 14.19 -8.05
C TRP A 807 0.44 14.00 -9.50
N PHE A 808 1.33 14.33 -10.43
CA PHE A 808 1.13 14.00 -11.83
C PHE A 808 1.44 12.54 -12.11
N GLY A 809 0.65 11.91 -12.98
CA GLY A 809 0.94 10.59 -13.48
C GLY A 809 2.15 10.57 -14.43
N PHE A 810 2.66 9.37 -14.68
CA PHE A 810 3.80 9.18 -15.56
C PHE A 810 3.45 9.49 -17.02
N GLY A 811 4.43 9.99 -17.76
CA GLY A 811 4.37 10.10 -19.19
C GLY A 811 4.58 8.78 -19.91
N THR A 812 5.02 8.86 -21.15
CA THR A 812 5.34 7.65 -21.92
C THR A 812 6.47 6.88 -21.25
N THR A 813 6.17 5.62 -20.92
CA THR A 813 7.15 4.65 -20.44
C THR A 813 7.17 3.45 -21.35
N TRP A 814 8.32 2.79 -21.44
CA TRP A 814 8.47 1.57 -22.23
C TRP A 814 9.29 0.52 -21.50
N ASN A 815 9.07 -0.73 -21.88
CA ASN A 815 9.94 -1.83 -21.51
C ASN A 815 9.98 -2.89 -22.62
N ALA A 816 11.09 -3.62 -22.65
CA ALA A 816 11.27 -4.77 -23.54
C ALA A 816 11.87 -5.94 -22.75
N SER A 817 11.30 -7.13 -22.90
CA SER A 817 11.76 -8.32 -22.21
C SER A 817 11.98 -9.49 -23.17
N LEU A 818 13.11 -10.16 -23.02
CA LEU A 818 13.44 -11.40 -23.69
C LEU A 818 13.28 -12.54 -22.68
N LYS A 819 12.39 -13.49 -22.98
CA LYS A 819 12.10 -14.65 -22.13
C LYS A 819 12.41 -15.95 -22.85
N TYR A 820 13.26 -16.77 -22.22
CA TYR A 820 13.53 -18.13 -22.65
C TYR A 820 12.94 -19.13 -21.67
N ARG A 821 12.21 -20.13 -22.17
CA ARG A 821 11.65 -21.26 -21.41
C ARG A 821 12.29 -22.55 -21.88
N PHE A 822 12.68 -23.44 -20.98
CA PHE A 822 13.32 -24.72 -21.25
C PHE A 822 12.78 -25.87 -20.38
#